data_7c89a7a880277628dce77de9ea9dc49d
#
_entry.id   7c89a7a880277628dce77de9ea9dc49d
#
_cell.length_a   1.000
_cell.length_b   1.000
_cell.length_c   1.000
_cell.angle_alpha   90.00
_cell.angle_beta   90.00
_cell.angle_gamma   90.00
#
_symmetry.space_group_name_H-M   'P 1'
#
loop_
_entity.id
_entity.type
_entity.pdbx_description
1 polymer ?
#
loop_
_entity_poly.entity_id
_entity_poly.type
_entity_poly.pdbx_seq_one_letter_code
_entity_poly.pdbx_strand_id
1 'polypeptide(L)'
;MNATRVKQKASKLKKLVVAMFSVVSIPTYTFAEETGGYLLDNIEIIGQKDRANVLPGSGYVVDEDQLKIEAIDDINQALKTVPGLYIREEDGAGLRPNIGIRGATSERSEKITLMEDGVLIAPAPYTAPAAYYFPTILRMQSIEVLKGASMLKYGPQTTGGVLNMISTPIPTSLSGRVSTFFGENNQMNSHIYFGDGSGPFKFLFEGVSRQSDGFKRIDRSNRDSGYSISDYVVKLGFDTGLAGKFLFKASRTEQTSNETYLGLTDADFNANPNRRYGLSTIDQMTNKHEGYNLTYSREIDDSKNFTVTAYKNYYQRDWFKLSGGGKYIDAVNGGDASQQGILDGITDVAGLTYKHNNRAYDSEGLQANLNIMIDNHDIDIGVRKHEDNMNRFQPQDKYDQVSGAYVYQSTVTPSGSNNRFEQADATTMFISDAWQVNDALLVNAVLRYEDYETSRKQYGTDRSAGPASIKNHETDILLPGLSVTYDINDNLQTLAGYHKGFTPIGGGADSNEKVEESANFEAGLRYGSGNLFVEGIYFYSDFSDKSELCSVGSPCSNGATAGSFVTGEAEISGLEFQVVNMFEGDTYKVPFAFAYTYTKAEITGNNNASGFQDGDKLPHVPETTFSLRTGIEHASGWDNYAVMKHIGSMGDVTGFNRTGGAFRETDSLFILDLISRYQIADNTSVYLKVENAFDDQKIVSRSPDGARPNKPRTVSTGVVMNF
;
A
#
# COMPACT_ATOMS: atom_id res chain seq x y z
N MET A 1 -12.13 27.22 -18.87
CA MET A 1 -10.89 28.01 -18.82
C MET A 1 -9.68 27.26 -18.26
N ASN A 2 -9.82 26.06 -17.71
CA ASN A 2 -8.70 25.33 -17.05
C ASN A 2 -7.95 24.32 -17.92
N ALA A 3 -8.52 23.83 -19.02
CA ALA A 3 -7.84 22.83 -19.88
C ALA A 3 -6.62 23.40 -20.61
N THR A 4 -6.60 24.68 -20.91
CA THR A 4 -5.48 25.36 -21.59
C THR A 4 -4.27 25.57 -20.66
N ARG A 5 -4.47 25.70 -19.35
CA ARG A 5 -3.38 25.86 -18.38
C ARG A 5 -2.63 24.55 -18.10
N VAL A 6 -3.32 23.41 -18.12
CA VAL A 6 -2.68 22.10 -17.90
C VAL A 6 -1.83 21.72 -19.12
N LYS A 7 -2.33 21.95 -20.35
CA LYS A 7 -1.53 21.75 -21.57
C LYS A 7 -0.31 22.68 -21.67
N GLN A 8 -0.37 23.89 -21.11
CA GLN A 8 0.77 24.80 -21.07
C GLN A 8 1.85 24.39 -20.07
N LYS A 9 1.47 23.78 -18.93
CA LYS A 9 2.46 23.25 -17.95
C LYS A 9 3.15 21.99 -18.48
N ALA A 10 2.41 21.06 -19.10
CA ALA A 10 2.98 19.88 -19.74
C ALA A 10 3.93 20.22 -20.91
N SER A 11 3.63 21.27 -21.68
CA SER A 11 4.49 21.79 -22.75
C SER A 11 5.80 22.41 -22.21
N LYS A 12 5.77 23.04 -21.04
CA LYS A 12 6.99 23.57 -20.40
C LYS A 12 7.87 22.48 -19.83
N LEU A 13 7.28 21.40 -19.29
CA LEU A 13 8.03 20.24 -18.79
C LEU A 13 8.68 19.46 -19.94
N LYS A 14 7.96 19.25 -21.07
CA LYS A 14 8.55 18.66 -22.30
C LYS A 14 9.74 19.45 -22.81
N LYS A 15 9.72 20.78 -22.72
CA LYS A 15 10.87 21.63 -23.13
C LYS A 15 12.03 21.56 -22.12
N LEU A 16 11.78 21.33 -20.84
CA LEU A 16 12.82 21.17 -19.81
C LEU A 16 13.54 19.82 -19.95
N VAL A 17 12.82 18.75 -20.23
CA VAL A 17 13.40 17.41 -20.44
C VAL A 17 14.23 17.37 -21.72
N VAL A 18 13.78 18.00 -22.82
CA VAL A 18 14.55 18.08 -24.07
C VAL A 18 15.77 19.00 -23.93
N ALA A 19 15.72 20.05 -23.10
CA ALA A 19 16.85 20.93 -22.85
C ALA A 19 17.93 20.29 -21.94
N MET A 20 17.57 19.33 -21.07
CA MET A 20 18.56 18.59 -20.25
C MET A 20 19.36 17.55 -21.06
N PHE A 21 18.84 17.05 -22.16
CA PHE A 21 19.59 16.12 -23.04
C PHE A 21 20.68 16.82 -23.91
N SER A 22 20.71 18.15 -23.95
CA SER A 22 21.62 18.89 -24.84
C SER A 22 22.92 19.35 -24.20
N VAL A 23 23.16 19.13 -22.91
CA VAL A 23 24.37 19.62 -22.22
C VAL A 23 24.84 18.56 -21.21
N VAL A 24 25.45 17.49 -21.66
CA VAL A 24 26.40 16.74 -20.81
C VAL A 24 27.40 15.99 -21.70
N SER A 25 28.48 16.64 -22.08
CA SER A 25 29.74 15.96 -22.34
C SER A 25 30.44 15.83 -21.00
N ILE A 26 30.21 14.77 -20.26
CA ILE A 26 30.91 14.45 -19.01
C ILE A 26 32.13 13.61 -19.36
N PRO A 27 33.32 13.91 -18.79
CA PRO A 27 34.48 13.05 -18.95
C PRO A 27 34.23 11.69 -18.31
N THR A 28 34.53 10.62 -19.02
CA THR A 28 34.46 9.24 -18.56
C THR A 28 35.44 9.03 -17.41
N TYR A 29 34.88 8.95 -16.19
CA TYR A 29 35.57 8.35 -15.05
C TYR A 29 35.14 6.89 -14.96
N THR A 30 36.07 5.98 -15.03
CA THR A 30 35.85 4.56 -14.71
C THR A 30 35.64 4.45 -13.20
N PHE A 31 34.43 4.17 -12.78
CA PHE A 31 34.13 3.81 -11.40
C PHE A 31 34.17 2.29 -11.24
N ALA A 32 34.95 1.84 -10.28
CA ALA A 32 34.86 0.47 -9.78
C ALA A 32 33.49 0.25 -9.11
N GLU A 33 32.89 -0.91 -9.35
CA GLU A 33 31.72 -1.39 -8.65
C GLU A 33 32.13 -1.65 -7.17
N GLU A 34 32.04 -0.62 -6.32
CA GLU A 34 32.03 -0.83 -4.89
C GLU A 34 30.60 -1.14 -4.47
N THR A 35 30.39 -2.30 -3.83
CA THR A 35 29.24 -2.58 -3.00
C THR A 35 29.24 -1.55 -1.86
N GLY A 36 28.74 -0.35 -2.15
CA GLY A 36 28.82 0.80 -1.28
C GLY A 36 27.83 0.69 -0.12
N GLY A 37 28.35 0.60 1.08
CA GLY A 37 27.57 0.85 2.28
C GLY A 37 27.00 2.28 2.28
N TYR A 38 25.74 2.46 2.60
CA TYR A 38 25.11 3.77 2.72
C TYR A 38 25.52 4.42 4.05
N LEU A 39 25.91 5.70 4.00
CA LEU A 39 26.51 6.39 5.15
C LEU A 39 25.50 7.01 6.13
N LEU A 40 24.22 7.04 5.75
CA LEU A 40 23.09 7.41 6.60
C LEU A 40 21.96 6.44 6.26
N ASP A 41 21.76 5.49 7.13
CA ASP A 41 20.77 4.44 6.91
C ASP A 41 19.36 5.02 7.07
N ASN A 42 18.50 4.76 6.08
CA ASN A 42 17.08 4.83 6.30
C ASN A 42 16.71 3.88 7.45
N ILE A 43 15.61 4.10 8.14
CA ILE A 43 15.18 3.16 9.17
C ILE A 43 14.63 1.91 8.48
N GLU A 44 15.51 0.96 8.25
CA GLU A 44 15.18 -0.39 7.79
C GLU A 44 14.71 -1.22 8.99
N ILE A 45 13.73 -2.07 8.75
CA ILE A 45 13.16 -2.96 9.77
C ILE A 45 13.75 -4.35 9.65
N ILE A 46 13.94 -4.82 8.42
CA ILE A 46 14.54 -6.09 8.06
C ILE A 46 15.93 -5.86 7.46
N GLY A 47 16.04 -4.86 6.61
CA GLY A 47 17.23 -4.54 5.82
C GLY A 47 17.37 -5.44 4.62
N GLN A 48 18.37 -6.31 4.61
CA GLN A 48 18.66 -7.17 3.48
C GLN A 48 17.74 -8.39 3.42
N LYS A 49 17.52 -8.92 2.21
CA LYS A 49 16.71 -10.12 1.96
C LYS A 49 17.18 -11.34 2.76
N ASP A 50 18.48 -11.51 2.89
CA ASP A 50 19.07 -12.63 3.66
C ASP A 50 18.70 -12.55 5.14
N ARG A 51 18.53 -11.36 5.70
CA ARG A 51 18.05 -11.18 7.08
C ARG A 51 16.58 -11.60 7.24
N ALA A 52 15.74 -11.41 6.21
CA ALA A 52 14.36 -11.91 6.23
C ALA A 52 14.32 -13.44 6.41
N ASN A 53 15.32 -14.13 5.88
CA ASN A 53 15.41 -15.59 5.91
C ASN A 53 15.81 -16.15 7.30
N VAL A 54 16.28 -15.32 8.21
CA VAL A 54 16.71 -15.73 9.58
C VAL A 54 15.94 -15.02 10.68
N LEU A 55 14.95 -14.20 10.35
CA LEU A 55 14.11 -13.51 11.34
C LEU A 55 13.43 -14.51 12.28
N PRO A 56 13.36 -14.23 13.59
CA PRO A 56 12.45 -14.94 14.49
C PRO A 56 11.00 -14.54 14.18
N GLY A 57 10.35 -15.26 13.27
CA GLY A 57 9.05 -14.95 12.69
C GLY A 57 9.11 -14.85 11.17
N SER A 58 8.02 -14.48 10.53
CA SER A 58 7.93 -14.39 9.08
C SER A 58 8.07 -12.95 8.57
N GLY A 59 8.91 -12.78 7.57
CA GLY A 59 9.14 -11.50 6.88
C GLY A 59 9.44 -11.72 5.40
N TYR A 60 9.38 -10.65 4.63
CA TYR A 60 9.74 -10.65 3.21
C TYR A 60 10.30 -9.29 2.79
N VAL A 61 11.28 -9.29 1.91
CA VAL A 61 11.82 -8.07 1.32
C VAL A 61 11.69 -8.16 -0.21
N VAL A 62 10.97 -7.20 -0.78
CA VAL A 62 11.06 -6.90 -2.22
C VAL A 62 12.24 -5.95 -2.37
N ASP A 63 13.36 -6.47 -2.85
CA ASP A 63 14.60 -5.72 -2.96
C ASP A 63 14.67 -4.82 -4.22
N GLU A 64 15.68 -3.97 -4.29
CA GLU A 64 15.89 -3.06 -5.40
C GLU A 64 16.07 -3.80 -6.72
N ASP A 65 16.75 -4.95 -6.71
CA ASP A 65 16.98 -5.74 -7.90
C ASP A 65 15.68 -6.28 -8.48
N GLN A 66 14.79 -6.78 -7.62
CA GLN A 66 13.45 -7.20 -8.05
C GLN A 66 12.65 -6.03 -8.65
N LEU A 67 12.65 -4.86 -7.99
CA LEU A 67 11.95 -3.67 -8.49
C LEU A 67 12.48 -3.22 -9.87
N LYS A 68 13.80 -3.30 -10.08
CA LYS A 68 14.46 -2.95 -11.33
C LYS A 68 14.23 -3.99 -12.44
N ILE A 69 14.43 -5.28 -12.12
CA ILE A 69 14.30 -6.39 -13.05
C ILE A 69 12.90 -6.44 -13.66
N GLU A 70 11.88 -6.33 -12.82
CA GLU A 70 10.48 -6.36 -13.26
C GLU A 70 10.00 -5.03 -13.84
N ALA A 71 10.85 -3.97 -13.84
CA ALA A 71 10.51 -2.61 -14.28
C ALA A 71 9.16 -2.16 -13.67
N ILE A 72 9.06 -2.26 -12.34
CA ILE A 72 7.83 -2.01 -11.59
C ILE A 72 7.55 -0.51 -11.52
N ASP A 73 6.34 -0.11 -11.91
CA ASP A 73 5.84 1.26 -11.82
C ASP A 73 4.53 1.37 -11.01
N ASP A 74 3.97 0.24 -10.62
CA ASP A 74 2.76 0.09 -9.82
C ASP A 74 3.07 -0.79 -8.59
N ILE A 75 2.79 -0.28 -7.39
CA ILE A 75 3.03 -0.99 -6.13
C ILE A 75 2.31 -2.34 -6.07
N ASN A 76 1.12 -2.45 -6.67
CA ASN A 76 0.37 -3.70 -6.71
C ASN A 76 1.14 -4.83 -7.41
N GLN A 77 1.96 -4.50 -8.41
CA GLN A 77 2.77 -5.50 -9.12
C GLN A 77 3.83 -6.12 -8.21
N ALA A 78 4.53 -5.28 -7.43
CA ALA A 78 5.53 -5.73 -6.46
C ALA A 78 4.91 -6.62 -5.38
N LEU A 79 3.81 -6.16 -4.80
CA LEU A 79 3.20 -6.81 -3.64
C LEU A 79 2.51 -8.15 -3.97
N LYS A 80 2.08 -8.38 -5.21
CA LYS A 80 1.52 -9.67 -5.65
C LYS A 80 2.53 -10.84 -5.61
N THR A 81 3.81 -10.55 -5.43
CA THR A 81 4.86 -11.56 -5.34
C THR A 81 5.19 -11.98 -3.90
N VAL A 82 4.60 -11.31 -2.91
CA VAL A 82 4.90 -11.51 -1.49
C VAL A 82 4.01 -12.61 -0.90
N PRO A 83 4.58 -13.69 -0.30
CA PRO A 83 3.78 -14.73 0.35
C PRO A 83 2.91 -14.17 1.47
N GLY A 84 1.66 -14.65 1.59
CA GLY A 84 0.72 -14.23 2.62
C GLY A 84 0.06 -12.87 2.38
N LEU A 85 0.43 -12.17 1.30
CA LEU A 85 -0.11 -10.87 0.93
C LEU A 85 -0.96 -11.00 -0.34
N TYR A 86 -2.04 -10.24 -0.40
CA TYR A 86 -2.92 -10.17 -1.57
C TYR A 86 -3.42 -8.75 -1.80
N ILE A 87 -3.74 -8.49 -3.06
CA ILE A 87 -4.14 -7.17 -3.55
C ILE A 87 -5.51 -7.28 -4.20
N ARG A 88 -6.42 -6.38 -3.84
CA ARG A 88 -7.64 -6.13 -4.60
C ARG A 88 -7.42 -4.89 -5.47
N GLU A 89 -7.28 -5.08 -6.77
CA GLU A 89 -7.09 -3.98 -7.71
C GLU A 89 -8.37 -3.13 -7.85
N GLU A 90 -8.21 -1.85 -8.17
CA GLU A 90 -9.35 -0.94 -8.36
C GLU A 90 -9.21 -0.07 -9.62
N ASP A 91 -8.04 0.52 -9.83
CA ASP A 91 -7.80 1.53 -10.87
C ASP A 91 -6.89 1.06 -12.01
N GLY A 92 -6.13 -0.03 -11.81
CA GLY A 92 -5.17 -0.57 -12.78
C GLY A 92 -3.88 0.23 -12.90
N ALA A 93 -3.59 1.14 -11.95
CA ALA A 93 -2.39 1.97 -11.92
C ALA A 93 -1.75 2.07 -10.51
N GLY A 94 -2.32 1.38 -9.52
CA GLY A 94 -1.83 1.36 -8.14
C GLY A 94 -1.94 2.69 -7.41
N LEU A 95 -2.93 3.51 -7.75
CA LEU A 95 -3.10 4.83 -7.14
C LEU A 95 -3.59 4.75 -5.70
N ARG A 96 -4.34 3.72 -5.38
CA ARG A 96 -4.94 3.47 -4.07
C ARG A 96 -4.94 1.97 -3.79
N PRO A 97 -3.81 1.40 -3.36
CA PRO A 97 -3.70 -0.03 -3.14
C PRO A 97 -4.62 -0.50 -2.02
N ASN A 98 -5.25 -1.64 -2.25
CA ASN A 98 -6.03 -2.37 -1.26
C ASN A 98 -5.26 -3.64 -0.91
N ILE A 99 -4.52 -3.58 0.20
CA ILE A 99 -3.57 -4.62 0.62
C ILE A 99 -4.15 -5.38 1.80
N GLY A 100 -4.21 -6.70 1.70
CA GLY A 100 -4.51 -7.61 2.80
C GLY A 100 -3.33 -8.53 3.08
N ILE A 101 -3.15 -8.90 4.35
CA ILE A 101 -2.12 -9.83 4.81
C ILE A 101 -2.80 -10.87 5.70
N ARG A 102 -2.58 -12.17 5.43
CA ARG A 102 -3.06 -13.30 6.26
C ARG A 102 -4.53 -13.18 6.68
N GLY A 103 -5.44 -12.88 5.74
CA GLY A 103 -6.88 -12.78 6.00
C GLY A 103 -7.36 -11.46 6.61
N ALA A 104 -6.49 -10.48 6.86
CA ALA A 104 -6.93 -9.11 7.13
C ALA A 104 -7.59 -8.52 5.89
N THR A 105 -8.72 -7.80 6.05
CA THR A 105 -9.39 -7.19 4.89
C THR A 105 -8.46 -6.28 4.12
N SER A 106 -8.51 -6.36 2.78
CA SER A 106 -7.71 -5.51 1.93
C SER A 106 -8.28 -4.09 1.75
N GLU A 107 -9.49 -3.80 2.28
CA GLU A 107 -10.14 -2.50 2.07
C GLU A 107 -9.24 -1.34 2.49
N ARG A 108 -8.81 -0.54 1.51
CA ARG A 108 -7.93 0.64 1.69
C ARG A 108 -6.72 0.39 2.59
N SER A 109 -6.23 -0.85 2.69
CA SER A 109 -5.08 -1.23 3.54
C SER A 109 -5.22 -0.83 5.01
N GLU A 110 -6.45 -0.67 5.52
CA GLU A 110 -6.72 -0.06 6.83
C GLU A 110 -6.34 -0.95 8.03
N LYS A 111 -6.13 -2.26 7.80
CA LYS A 111 -5.70 -3.23 8.83
C LYS A 111 -4.20 -3.50 8.83
N ILE A 112 -3.43 -2.68 8.11
CA ILE A 112 -1.98 -2.82 7.96
C ILE A 112 -1.29 -1.56 8.48
N THR A 113 -0.22 -1.71 9.24
CA THR A 113 0.66 -0.59 9.57
C THR A 113 1.49 -0.22 8.35
N LEU A 114 1.26 0.98 7.81
CA LEU A 114 1.99 1.51 6.66
C LEU A 114 3.05 2.49 7.10
N MET A 115 4.28 2.29 6.64
CA MET A 115 5.42 3.15 6.99
C MET A 115 6.26 3.49 5.76
N GLU A 116 6.97 4.59 5.83
CA GLU A 116 8.08 4.96 4.95
C GLU A 116 9.27 5.37 5.81
N ASP A 117 10.41 4.70 5.62
CA ASP A 117 11.63 4.90 6.42
C ASP A 117 11.34 4.83 7.95
N GLY A 118 10.53 3.86 8.38
CA GLY A 118 10.18 3.67 9.80
C GLY A 118 9.18 4.67 10.39
N VAL A 119 8.59 5.57 9.59
CA VAL A 119 7.61 6.56 10.00
C VAL A 119 6.22 6.21 9.46
N LEU A 120 5.20 6.31 10.30
CA LEU A 120 3.80 6.07 9.91
C LEU A 120 3.37 7.05 8.82
N ILE A 121 2.78 6.54 7.73
CA ILE A 121 2.37 7.34 6.56
C ILE A 121 0.88 7.23 6.21
N ALA A 122 0.12 6.35 6.83
CA ALA A 122 -1.34 6.40 6.68
C ALA A 122 -1.82 7.82 7.06
N PRO A 123 -2.79 8.40 6.35
CA PRO A 123 -3.18 9.80 6.56
C PRO A 123 -3.51 10.17 8.02
N ALA A 124 -4.17 9.26 8.74
CA ALA A 124 -4.40 9.35 10.19
C ALA A 124 -4.47 7.92 10.76
N PRO A 125 -3.33 7.36 11.22
CA PRO A 125 -3.20 5.95 11.57
C PRO A 125 -4.17 5.44 12.63
N TYR A 126 -4.62 6.31 13.54
CA TYR A 126 -5.56 5.95 14.61
C TYR A 126 -7.00 6.34 14.30
N THR A 127 -7.24 7.54 13.74
CA THR A 127 -8.63 8.01 13.50
C THR A 127 -9.20 7.59 12.17
N ALA A 128 -8.37 7.48 11.11
CA ALA A 128 -8.81 7.18 9.74
C ALA A 128 -7.68 6.53 8.93
N PRO A 129 -7.33 5.26 9.21
CA PRO A 129 -6.13 4.58 8.67
C PRO A 129 -6.18 4.29 7.17
N ALA A 130 -7.34 4.43 6.52
CA ALA A 130 -7.51 4.12 5.09
C ALA A 130 -6.46 4.81 4.19
N ALA A 131 -5.69 4.03 3.46
CA ALA A 131 -4.54 4.45 2.64
C ALA A 131 -4.98 5.16 1.35
N TYR A 132 -5.43 6.38 1.45
CA TYR A 132 -5.69 7.24 0.30
C TYR A 132 -4.44 7.95 -0.24
N TYR A 133 -3.37 7.97 0.54
CA TYR A 133 -2.03 8.32 0.12
C TYR A 133 -1.16 7.08 0.11
N PHE A 134 -0.36 6.97 -0.93
CA PHE A 134 0.69 5.96 -1.04
C PHE A 134 1.88 6.58 -1.79
N PRO A 135 3.12 6.45 -1.30
CA PRO A 135 4.28 7.00 -1.98
C PRO A 135 4.55 6.28 -3.30
N THR A 136 5.15 6.97 -4.25
CA THR A 136 5.44 6.42 -5.58
C THR A 136 6.50 5.33 -5.49
N ILE A 137 6.20 4.13 -6.00
CA ILE A 137 7.11 2.98 -5.97
C ILE A 137 8.45 3.27 -6.67
N LEU A 138 8.46 4.12 -7.68
CA LEU A 138 9.67 4.46 -8.45
C LEU A 138 10.78 5.12 -7.60
N ARG A 139 10.45 5.70 -6.45
CA ARG A 139 11.43 6.27 -5.50
C ARG A 139 11.72 5.37 -4.31
N MET A 140 11.34 4.10 -4.38
CA MET A 140 11.63 3.11 -3.35
C MET A 140 12.83 2.25 -3.74
N GLN A 141 13.70 2.02 -2.78
CA GLN A 141 14.79 1.07 -2.89
C GLN A 141 14.30 -0.35 -2.60
N SER A 142 13.47 -0.50 -1.57
CA SER A 142 12.91 -1.80 -1.18
C SER A 142 11.56 -1.65 -0.48
N ILE A 143 10.87 -2.78 -0.33
CA ILE A 143 9.64 -2.88 0.46
C ILE A 143 9.85 -4.03 1.44
N GLU A 144 9.68 -3.75 2.72
CA GLU A 144 9.77 -4.72 3.79
C GLU A 144 8.37 -5.07 4.28
N VAL A 145 8.09 -6.36 4.42
CA VAL A 145 6.84 -6.88 4.96
C VAL A 145 7.14 -7.72 6.18
N LEU A 146 6.64 -7.29 7.35
CA LEU A 146 6.74 -8.06 8.60
C LEU A 146 5.40 -8.66 8.96
N LYS A 147 5.46 -9.92 9.36
CA LYS A 147 4.36 -10.72 9.88
C LYS A 147 4.85 -11.40 11.18
N GLY A 148 3.97 -11.84 12.04
CA GLY A 148 4.35 -12.48 13.31
C GLY A 148 4.78 -11.51 14.42
N ALA A 149 5.40 -12.04 15.50
CA ALA A 149 5.61 -11.30 16.75
C ALA A 149 6.47 -10.04 16.60
N SER A 150 7.47 -10.04 15.72
CA SER A 150 8.39 -8.92 15.52
C SER A 150 7.71 -7.64 15.03
N MET A 151 6.54 -7.73 14.39
CA MET A 151 5.79 -6.56 13.93
C MET A 151 5.24 -5.71 15.08
N LEU A 152 5.12 -6.25 16.30
CA LEU A 152 4.61 -5.51 17.46
C LEU A 152 5.45 -4.29 17.80
N LYS A 153 6.72 -4.23 17.44
CA LYS A 153 7.55 -3.02 17.63
C LYS A 153 6.98 -1.79 16.89
N TYR A 154 6.20 -1.97 15.82
CA TYR A 154 5.89 -0.90 14.86
C TYR A 154 4.44 -0.39 14.94
N GLY A 155 3.40 -1.22 15.02
CA GLY A 155 1.99 -0.84 15.17
C GLY A 155 1.57 0.53 14.58
N PRO A 156 0.32 0.97 14.69
CA PRO A 156 -0.71 0.46 15.60
C PRO A 156 -1.52 -0.74 15.08
N GLN A 157 -1.68 -0.93 13.75
CA GLN A 157 -2.42 -2.06 13.21
C GLN A 157 -1.54 -3.32 13.27
N THR A 158 -1.85 -4.24 14.18
CA THR A 158 -1.07 -5.46 14.41
C THR A 158 -1.86 -6.76 14.21
N THR A 159 -3.07 -6.68 13.64
CA THR A 159 -3.83 -7.86 13.22
C THR A 159 -3.49 -8.34 11.81
N GLY A 160 -2.97 -7.47 10.94
CA GLY A 160 -2.58 -7.81 9.57
C GLY A 160 -1.07 -7.97 9.42
N GLY A 161 -0.33 -6.89 9.54
CA GLY A 161 1.12 -6.86 9.35
C GLY A 161 1.65 -5.44 9.21
N VAL A 162 2.96 -5.34 8.99
CA VAL A 162 3.65 -4.07 8.76
C VAL A 162 4.22 -4.07 7.36
N LEU A 163 4.03 -2.98 6.64
CA LEU A 163 4.65 -2.69 5.36
C LEU A 163 5.46 -1.41 5.50
N ASN A 164 6.80 -1.53 5.38
CA ASN A 164 7.72 -0.40 5.41
C ASN A 164 8.36 -0.21 4.04
N MET A 165 8.23 0.97 3.48
CA MET A 165 8.83 1.33 2.20
C MET A 165 10.11 2.10 2.46
N ILE A 166 11.22 1.62 1.91
CA ILE A 166 12.53 2.25 2.03
C ILE A 166 12.75 3.15 0.84
N SER A 167 12.82 4.46 1.07
CA SER A 167 13.02 5.45 0.01
C SER A 167 14.48 5.52 -0.42
N THR A 168 14.78 6.01 -1.63
CA THR A 168 16.14 6.17 -2.17
C THR A 168 17.10 6.75 -1.13
N PRO A 169 18.18 6.05 -0.76
CA PRO A 169 19.16 6.54 0.21
C PRO A 169 20.04 7.64 -0.39
N ILE A 170 20.75 8.39 0.47
CA ILE A 170 21.78 9.30 0.01
C ILE A 170 22.97 8.46 -0.51
N PRO A 171 23.41 8.63 -1.76
CA PRO A 171 24.58 7.91 -2.29
C PRO A 171 25.85 8.20 -1.49
N THR A 172 26.76 7.24 -1.43
CA THR A 172 28.05 7.37 -0.70
C THR A 172 29.02 8.32 -1.39
N SER A 173 28.90 8.48 -2.71
CA SER A 173 29.66 9.41 -3.55
C SER A 173 28.74 10.13 -4.52
N LEU A 174 29.24 11.21 -5.13
CA LEU A 174 28.46 11.96 -6.12
C LEU A 174 27.99 11.04 -7.25
N SER A 175 26.72 10.75 -7.28
CA SER A 175 26.11 9.88 -8.27
C SER A 175 24.61 10.15 -8.41
N GLY A 176 24.02 9.60 -9.45
CA GLY A 176 22.59 9.76 -9.72
C GLY A 176 22.08 8.78 -10.75
N ARG A 177 20.77 8.86 -10.98
CA ARG A 177 20.04 8.05 -11.96
C ARG A 177 19.00 8.88 -12.68
N VAL A 178 18.86 8.63 -13.96
CA VAL A 178 17.71 9.07 -14.76
C VAL A 178 17.07 7.83 -15.36
N SER A 179 15.78 7.65 -15.13
CA SER A 179 14.99 6.64 -15.82
C SER A 179 13.75 7.26 -16.44
N THR A 180 13.41 6.84 -17.64
CA THR A 180 12.19 7.26 -18.32
C THR A 180 11.61 6.06 -19.04
N PHE A 181 10.29 5.90 -18.93
CA PHE A 181 9.61 4.86 -19.66
C PHE A 181 8.33 5.40 -20.33
N PHE A 182 7.99 4.79 -21.45
CA PHE A 182 6.85 5.13 -22.29
C PHE A 182 6.01 3.88 -22.54
N GLY A 183 4.72 4.01 -22.40
CA GLY A 183 3.76 2.93 -22.63
C GLY A 183 2.55 3.37 -23.43
N GLU A 184 1.63 2.46 -23.65
CA GLU A 184 0.35 2.74 -24.29
C GLU A 184 -0.47 3.76 -23.48
N ASN A 185 -1.52 4.30 -24.08
CA ASN A 185 -2.40 5.33 -23.49
C ASN A 185 -1.63 6.58 -23.00
N ASN A 186 -0.62 7.02 -23.78
CA ASN A 186 0.24 8.16 -23.44
C ASN A 186 0.91 8.03 -22.05
N GLN A 187 1.12 6.80 -21.59
CA GLN A 187 1.82 6.57 -20.34
C GLN A 187 3.26 7.04 -20.45
N MET A 188 3.68 7.88 -19.52
CA MET A 188 5.04 8.35 -19.38
C MET A 188 5.38 8.47 -17.91
N ASN A 189 6.41 7.74 -17.48
CA ASN A 189 6.96 7.84 -16.14
C ASN A 189 8.43 8.26 -16.23
N SER A 190 8.84 9.17 -15.37
CA SER A 190 10.23 9.64 -15.27
C SER A 190 10.63 9.69 -13.82
N HIS A 191 11.83 9.23 -13.53
CA HIS A 191 12.44 9.28 -12.21
C HIS A 191 13.88 9.79 -12.36
N ILE A 192 14.24 10.75 -11.55
CA ILE A 192 15.59 11.31 -11.48
C ILE A 192 15.98 11.49 -10.02
N TYR A 193 17.18 11.11 -9.69
CA TYR A 193 17.83 11.55 -8.46
C TYR A 193 19.30 11.81 -8.65
N PHE A 194 19.87 12.63 -7.78
CA PHE A 194 21.31 12.79 -7.61
C PHE A 194 21.63 13.17 -6.18
N GLY A 195 22.79 12.76 -5.70
CA GLY A 195 23.20 13.03 -4.33
C GLY A 195 24.69 12.78 -4.12
N ASP A 196 25.17 13.17 -2.94
CA ASP A 196 26.53 12.94 -2.49
C ASP A 196 26.58 12.78 -0.97
N GLY A 197 27.24 11.74 -0.52
CA GLY A 197 27.46 11.41 0.89
C GLY A 197 28.94 11.31 1.27
N SER A 198 29.87 11.72 0.40
CA SER A 198 31.31 11.57 0.62
C SER A 198 31.89 12.47 1.73
N GLY A 199 31.15 13.53 2.13
CA GLY A 199 31.58 14.46 3.16
C GLY A 199 30.72 14.42 4.42
N PRO A 200 30.99 15.28 5.42
CA PRO A 200 30.17 15.41 6.61
C PRO A 200 28.79 15.97 6.31
N PHE A 201 28.65 16.79 5.27
CA PHE A 201 27.37 17.25 4.75
C PHE A 201 26.98 16.38 3.55
N LYS A 202 25.80 15.83 3.58
CA LYS A 202 25.28 14.86 2.63
C LYS A 202 23.96 15.34 2.07
N PHE A 203 23.64 15.00 0.82
CA PHE A 203 22.38 15.42 0.23
C PHE A 203 21.87 14.43 -0.83
N LEU A 204 20.55 14.42 -1.00
CA LEU A 204 19.85 13.80 -2.12
C LEU A 204 18.73 14.73 -2.59
N PHE A 205 18.61 14.90 -3.89
CA PHE A 205 17.45 15.50 -4.56
C PHE A 205 16.83 14.45 -5.49
N GLU A 206 15.53 14.27 -5.39
CA GLU A 206 14.80 13.24 -6.12
C GLU A 206 13.48 13.78 -6.64
N GLY A 207 13.11 13.38 -7.87
CA GLY A 207 11.84 13.74 -8.49
C GLY A 207 11.27 12.59 -9.32
N VAL A 208 9.99 12.38 -9.20
CA VAL A 208 9.20 11.42 -10.00
C VAL A 208 8.06 12.14 -10.67
N SER A 209 7.81 11.81 -11.93
CA SER A 209 6.60 12.20 -12.66
C SER A 209 5.99 10.96 -13.29
N ARG A 210 4.69 10.72 -13.05
CA ARG A 210 3.90 9.64 -13.65
C ARG A 210 2.65 10.21 -14.27
N GLN A 211 2.35 9.79 -15.50
CA GLN A 211 1.11 10.18 -16.17
C GLN A 211 0.62 9.10 -17.13
N SER A 212 -0.67 9.04 -17.34
CA SER A 212 -1.33 8.24 -18.37
C SER A 212 -2.70 8.82 -18.69
N ASP A 213 -3.19 8.64 -19.92
CA ASP A 213 -4.59 8.95 -20.28
C ASP A 213 -5.56 7.85 -19.81
N GLY A 214 -5.04 6.73 -19.22
CA GLY A 214 -5.83 5.58 -18.77
C GLY A 214 -6.39 4.75 -19.92
N PHE A 215 -6.83 3.54 -19.61
CA PHE A 215 -7.30 2.58 -20.63
C PHE A 215 -8.83 2.56 -20.81
N LYS A 216 -9.58 3.13 -19.86
CA LYS A 216 -11.05 3.14 -19.91
C LYS A 216 -11.56 4.27 -20.82
N ARG A 217 -12.60 3.99 -21.58
CA ARG A 217 -13.27 4.96 -22.47
C ARG A 217 -14.58 5.40 -21.86
N ILE A 218 -14.69 6.71 -21.60
CA ILE A 218 -15.89 7.32 -21.01
C ILE A 218 -16.92 7.55 -22.12
N ASP A 219 -18.12 7.01 -21.93
CA ASP A 219 -19.21 7.14 -22.90
C ASP A 219 -19.50 8.61 -23.20
N ARG A 220 -19.64 8.92 -24.48
CA ARG A 220 -20.01 10.25 -24.98
C ARG A 220 -19.10 11.38 -24.49
N SER A 221 -17.85 11.08 -24.18
CA SER A 221 -16.87 12.04 -23.68
C SER A 221 -15.53 11.87 -24.37
N ASN A 222 -14.83 12.98 -24.59
CA ASN A 222 -13.43 12.98 -25.02
C ASN A 222 -12.46 13.14 -23.82
N ARG A 223 -12.98 13.13 -22.59
CA ARG A 223 -12.15 13.18 -21.39
C ARG A 223 -11.47 11.84 -21.20
N ASP A 224 -10.19 11.87 -20.87
CA ASP A 224 -9.43 10.69 -20.50
C ASP A 224 -9.86 10.17 -19.12
N SER A 225 -9.52 8.91 -18.83
CA SER A 225 -9.73 8.25 -17.53
C SER A 225 -8.45 8.16 -16.71
N GLY A 226 -7.46 8.94 -17.06
CA GLY A 226 -6.10 8.81 -16.59
C GLY A 226 -5.75 9.61 -15.34
N TYR A 227 -4.45 9.76 -15.14
CA TYR A 227 -3.89 10.42 -13.96
C TYR A 227 -2.59 11.17 -14.27
N SER A 228 -2.21 12.04 -13.34
CA SER A 228 -0.92 12.73 -13.29
C SER A 228 -0.46 12.79 -11.84
N ILE A 229 0.79 12.39 -11.58
CA ILE A 229 1.44 12.43 -10.27
C ILE A 229 2.79 13.13 -10.41
N SER A 230 3.10 13.99 -9.46
CA SER A 230 4.45 14.56 -9.24
C SER A 230 4.84 14.30 -7.81
N ASP A 231 6.04 13.74 -7.60
CA ASP A 231 6.57 13.40 -6.27
C ASP A 231 8.01 13.90 -6.17
N TYR A 232 8.33 14.61 -5.11
CA TYR A 232 9.64 15.23 -4.89
C TYR A 232 10.12 14.91 -3.49
N VAL A 233 11.42 14.59 -3.37
CA VAL A 233 12.08 14.32 -2.09
C VAL A 233 13.40 15.07 -2.03
N VAL A 234 13.69 15.62 -0.85
CA VAL A 234 14.99 16.18 -0.48
C VAL A 234 15.43 15.50 0.80
N LYS A 235 16.63 14.96 0.81
CA LYS A 235 17.31 14.50 2.02
C LYS A 235 18.56 15.30 2.26
N LEU A 236 18.78 15.73 3.51
CA LEU A 236 19.97 16.45 3.95
C LEU A 236 20.52 15.72 5.17
N GLY A 237 21.75 15.25 5.07
CA GLY A 237 22.45 14.57 6.15
C GLY A 237 23.58 15.43 6.70
N PHE A 238 23.83 15.33 7.99
CA PHE A 238 24.98 15.94 8.64
C PHE A 238 25.60 14.99 9.66
N ASP A 239 26.83 14.59 9.39
CA ASP A 239 27.61 13.72 10.26
C ASP A 239 28.53 14.56 11.13
N THR A 240 28.32 14.53 12.44
CA THR A 240 29.09 15.26 13.44
C THR A 240 30.19 14.39 14.08
N GLY A 241 30.45 13.20 13.54
CA GLY A 241 31.36 12.21 14.10
C GLY A 241 30.81 11.61 15.38
N LEU A 242 31.62 11.62 16.44
CA LEU A 242 31.23 11.03 17.75
C LEU A 242 29.99 11.64 18.39
N ALA A 243 29.55 12.85 17.96
CA ALA A 243 28.32 13.45 18.48
C ALA A 243 27.05 12.97 17.78
N GLY A 244 27.16 12.10 16.75
CA GLY A 244 26.04 11.48 16.05
C GLY A 244 25.75 12.08 14.67
N LYS A 245 24.69 11.60 14.05
CA LYS A 245 24.29 11.92 12.69
C LYS A 245 22.86 12.50 12.70
N PHE A 246 22.63 13.50 11.85
CA PHE A 246 21.30 14.05 11.59
C PHE A 246 20.89 13.76 10.16
N LEU A 247 19.66 13.35 9.96
CA LEU A 247 19.03 13.19 8.65
C LEU A 247 17.70 13.96 8.63
N PHE A 248 17.60 14.97 7.79
CA PHE A 248 16.36 15.65 7.48
C PHE A 248 15.83 15.15 6.13
N LYS A 249 14.55 14.80 6.07
CA LYS A 249 13.83 14.44 4.85
C LYS A 249 12.60 15.32 4.72
N ALA A 250 12.40 15.87 3.52
CA ALA A 250 11.17 16.55 3.12
C ALA A 250 10.64 15.92 1.85
N SER A 251 9.34 15.65 1.79
CA SER A 251 8.66 15.09 0.61
C SER A 251 7.40 15.87 0.26
N ARG A 252 7.06 15.89 -1.03
CA ARG A 252 5.80 16.48 -1.53
C ARG A 252 5.30 15.72 -2.73
N THR A 253 4.07 15.22 -2.63
CA THR A 253 3.36 14.53 -3.72
C THR A 253 2.09 15.28 -4.08
N GLU A 254 1.84 15.48 -5.36
CA GLU A 254 0.58 16.01 -5.91
C GLU A 254 0.03 15.02 -6.95
N GLN A 255 -1.25 14.72 -6.86
CA GLN A 255 -1.93 13.82 -7.78
C GLN A 255 -3.25 14.42 -8.24
N THR A 256 -3.54 14.24 -9.53
CA THR A 256 -4.88 14.37 -10.11
C THR A 256 -5.20 13.07 -10.84
N SER A 257 -6.37 12.49 -10.58
CA SER A 257 -6.83 11.30 -11.32
C SER A 257 -8.32 11.44 -11.66
N ASN A 258 -8.69 11.03 -12.88
CA ASN A 258 -10.06 11.03 -13.34
C ASN A 258 -10.79 9.75 -12.93
N GLU A 259 -10.52 9.23 -11.72
CA GLU A 259 -11.11 8.01 -11.20
C GLU A 259 -12.51 8.22 -10.63
N THR A 260 -13.29 7.14 -10.66
CA THR A 260 -14.70 7.10 -10.21
C THR A 260 -14.94 5.94 -9.26
N TYR A 261 -15.99 6.03 -8.45
CA TYR A 261 -16.53 4.88 -7.72
C TYR A 261 -17.38 3.96 -8.62
N LEU A 262 -17.90 4.47 -9.72
CA LEU A 262 -18.84 3.75 -10.57
C LEU A 262 -18.08 2.73 -11.46
N GLY A 263 -18.30 1.44 -11.22
CA GLY A 263 -17.91 0.33 -12.07
C GLY A 263 -18.96 0.05 -13.15
N LEU A 264 -19.01 -1.17 -13.64
CA LEU A 264 -19.93 -1.63 -14.68
C LEU A 264 -20.96 -2.63 -14.12
N THR A 265 -22.08 -2.78 -14.81
CA THR A 265 -22.89 -3.99 -14.69
C THR A 265 -22.13 -5.18 -15.26
N ASP A 266 -22.45 -6.39 -14.83
CA ASP A 266 -21.78 -7.60 -15.34
C ASP A 266 -21.97 -7.80 -16.85
N ALA A 267 -23.15 -7.44 -17.37
CA ALA A 267 -23.44 -7.50 -18.80
C ALA A 267 -22.55 -6.53 -19.61
N ASP A 268 -22.41 -5.29 -19.14
CA ASP A 268 -21.58 -4.30 -19.81
C ASP A 268 -20.09 -4.61 -19.67
N PHE A 269 -19.68 -5.15 -18.52
CA PHE A 269 -18.30 -5.64 -18.32
C PHE A 269 -17.95 -6.74 -19.35
N ASN A 270 -18.82 -7.73 -19.49
CA ASN A 270 -18.63 -8.82 -20.45
C ASN A 270 -18.64 -8.35 -21.91
N ALA A 271 -19.38 -7.29 -22.21
CA ALA A 271 -19.41 -6.68 -23.54
C ALA A 271 -18.16 -5.85 -23.83
N ASN A 272 -17.69 -5.07 -22.86
CA ASN A 272 -16.50 -4.22 -22.98
C ASN A 272 -15.98 -3.81 -21.59
N PRO A 273 -14.99 -4.53 -21.01
CA PRO A 273 -14.43 -4.23 -19.69
C PRO A 273 -13.75 -2.85 -19.62
N ASN A 274 -13.35 -2.26 -20.74
CA ASN A 274 -12.70 -0.96 -20.81
C ASN A 274 -13.68 0.21 -20.97
N ARG A 275 -14.99 -0.07 -20.91
CA ARG A 275 -16.04 0.95 -20.88
C ARG A 275 -16.07 1.67 -19.53
N ARG A 276 -16.48 2.93 -19.53
CA ARG A 276 -16.85 3.71 -18.35
C ARG A 276 -18.10 4.50 -18.64
N TYR A 277 -19.09 4.42 -17.77
CA TYR A 277 -20.36 5.10 -17.95
C TYR A 277 -20.24 6.62 -18.04
N GLY A 278 -21.00 7.23 -18.96
CA GLY A 278 -21.11 8.67 -19.09
C GLY A 278 -21.57 9.37 -17.81
N LEU A 279 -22.32 8.69 -16.95
CA LEU A 279 -22.77 9.19 -15.65
C LEU A 279 -21.62 9.58 -14.70
N SER A 280 -20.39 9.11 -14.93
CA SER A 280 -19.22 9.45 -14.13
C SER A 280 -18.21 10.39 -14.82
N THR A 281 -18.63 11.05 -15.91
CA THR A 281 -17.74 11.88 -16.75
C THR A 281 -17.03 12.99 -15.98
N ILE A 282 -17.69 13.57 -14.96
CA ILE A 282 -17.14 14.69 -14.19
C ILE A 282 -16.40 14.26 -12.92
N ASP A 283 -16.34 12.95 -12.62
CA ASP A 283 -15.63 12.45 -11.45
C ASP A 283 -14.13 12.73 -11.55
N GLN A 284 -13.54 13.21 -10.48
CA GLN A 284 -12.12 13.51 -10.38
C GLN A 284 -11.65 13.51 -8.95
N MET A 285 -10.47 12.96 -8.70
CA MET A 285 -9.77 13.08 -7.43
C MET A 285 -8.53 13.96 -7.58
N THR A 286 -8.35 14.86 -6.63
CA THR A 286 -7.11 15.61 -6.42
C THR A 286 -6.61 15.36 -5.01
N ASN A 287 -5.31 15.18 -4.86
CA ASN A 287 -4.71 15.09 -3.54
C ASN A 287 -3.31 15.71 -3.49
N LYS A 288 -2.88 16.01 -2.29
CA LYS A 288 -1.58 16.53 -1.96
C LYS A 288 -1.11 15.94 -0.64
N HIS A 289 0.14 15.47 -0.61
CA HIS A 289 0.83 15.06 0.60
C HIS A 289 2.10 15.89 0.78
N GLU A 290 2.42 16.24 2.04
CA GLU A 290 3.69 16.82 2.45
C GLU A 290 4.17 16.08 3.70
N GLY A 291 5.43 15.63 3.68
CA GLY A 291 6.06 14.92 4.80
C GLY A 291 7.38 15.56 5.21
N TYR A 292 7.64 15.62 6.51
CA TYR A 292 8.87 16.15 7.09
C TYR A 292 9.32 15.23 8.21
N ASN A 293 10.57 14.75 8.14
CA ASN A 293 11.19 13.91 9.16
C ASN A 293 12.54 14.49 9.53
N LEU A 294 12.85 14.49 10.83
CA LEU A 294 14.18 14.80 11.34
C LEU A 294 14.61 13.65 12.25
N THR A 295 15.59 12.90 11.83
CA THR A 295 16.17 11.79 12.59
C THR A 295 17.54 12.18 13.11
N TYR A 296 17.77 11.93 14.39
CA TYR A 296 19.08 11.94 15.02
C TYR A 296 19.43 10.52 15.43
N SER A 297 20.61 10.06 15.03
CA SER A 297 21.13 8.75 15.40
C SER A 297 22.55 8.88 15.98
N ARG A 298 22.86 8.06 16.98
CA ARG A 298 24.16 8.04 17.63
C ARG A 298 24.51 6.64 18.10
N GLU A 299 25.69 6.17 17.71
CA GLU A 299 26.37 5.06 18.34
C GLU A 299 27.02 5.59 19.63
N ILE A 300 26.51 5.20 20.78
CA ILE A 300 27.02 5.63 22.10
C ILE A 300 28.34 4.90 22.38
N ASP A 301 28.35 3.60 22.11
CA ASP A 301 29.50 2.70 22.10
C ASP A 301 29.17 1.50 21.19
N ASP A 302 30.09 0.55 21.06
CA ASP A 302 29.95 -0.65 20.20
C ASP A 302 28.72 -1.51 20.53
N SER A 303 28.13 -1.32 21.71
CA SER A 303 26.98 -2.08 22.22
C SER A 303 25.66 -1.29 22.29
N LYS A 304 25.68 0.03 22.03
CA LYS A 304 24.49 0.87 22.25
C LYS A 304 24.29 1.88 21.13
N ASN A 305 23.11 1.81 20.55
CA ASN A 305 22.64 2.73 19.51
C ASN A 305 21.39 3.44 19.98
N PHE A 306 21.33 4.74 19.73
CA PHE A 306 20.18 5.58 20.07
C PHE A 306 19.69 6.32 18.84
N THR A 307 18.38 6.29 18.59
CA THR A 307 17.75 7.00 17.47
C THR A 307 16.51 7.76 17.96
N VAL A 308 16.36 8.99 17.52
CA VAL A 308 15.16 9.81 17.73
C VAL A 308 14.70 10.37 16.41
N THR A 309 13.40 10.21 16.12
CA THR A 309 12.79 10.78 14.92
C THR A 309 11.59 11.63 15.29
N ALA A 310 11.61 12.90 14.91
CA ALA A 310 10.45 13.77 14.90
C ALA A 310 9.87 13.80 13.47
N TYR A 311 8.55 13.67 13.34
CA TYR A 311 7.91 13.65 12.03
C TYR A 311 6.59 14.41 12.02
N LYS A 312 6.24 14.91 10.83
CA LYS A 312 4.95 15.54 10.54
C LYS A 312 4.55 15.26 9.11
N ASN A 313 3.31 14.79 8.92
CA ASN A 313 2.69 14.58 7.62
C ASN A 313 1.41 15.41 7.53
N TYR A 314 1.21 16.02 6.39
CA TYR A 314 -0.02 16.66 6.00
C TYR A 314 -0.57 16.02 4.75
N TYR A 315 -1.86 15.65 4.75
CA TYR A 315 -2.52 15.08 3.58
C TYR A 315 -3.86 15.76 3.35
N GLN A 316 -4.10 16.18 2.12
CA GLN A 316 -5.39 16.74 1.70
C GLN A 316 -5.86 16.05 0.45
N ARG A 317 -7.15 15.74 0.37
CA ARG A 317 -7.79 15.23 -0.82
C ARG A 317 -9.19 15.81 -1.02
N ASP A 318 -9.58 15.92 -2.30
CA ASP A 318 -10.96 16.08 -2.72
C ASP A 318 -11.25 15.06 -3.82
N TRP A 319 -12.15 14.14 -3.55
CA TRP A 319 -12.68 13.23 -4.57
C TRP A 319 -14.09 13.67 -4.91
N PHE A 320 -14.21 14.51 -5.93
CA PHE A 320 -15.48 14.90 -6.51
C PHE A 320 -16.02 13.75 -7.35
N LYS A 321 -17.17 13.19 -6.99
CA LYS A 321 -17.69 11.98 -7.62
C LYS A 321 -19.18 11.79 -7.38
N LEU A 322 -19.81 11.01 -8.28
CA LEU A 322 -21.18 10.52 -8.10
C LEU A 322 -21.30 9.75 -6.76
N SER A 323 -22.33 10.04 -6.00
CA SER A 323 -22.70 9.36 -4.75
C SER A 323 -23.97 8.55 -4.94
N GLY A 324 -23.93 7.26 -4.55
CA GLY A 324 -25.07 6.36 -4.67
C GLY A 324 -25.36 5.92 -6.11
N GLY A 325 -24.34 5.88 -6.97
CA GLY A 325 -24.45 5.37 -8.34
C GLY A 325 -24.65 3.86 -8.40
N GLY A 326 -24.14 3.12 -7.41
CA GLY A 326 -24.26 1.66 -7.31
C GLY A 326 -25.69 1.15 -7.38
N LYS A 327 -26.67 1.90 -6.85
CA LYS A 327 -28.11 1.53 -6.93
C LYS A 327 -28.59 1.27 -8.36
N TYR A 328 -28.05 1.98 -9.36
CA TYR A 328 -28.42 1.79 -10.75
C TYR A 328 -27.80 0.49 -11.31
N ILE A 329 -26.55 0.22 -10.93
CA ILE A 329 -25.86 -1.03 -11.29
C ILE A 329 -26.58 -2.24 -10.68
N ASP A 330 -26.88 -2.18 -9.39
CA ASP A 330 -27.60 -3.24 -8.68
C ASP A 330 -28.99 -3.51 -9.27
N ALA A 331 -29.71 -2.46 -9.63
CA ALA A 331 -31.03 -2.57 -10.27
C ALA A 331 -30.94 -3.26 -11.64
N VAL A 332 -29.97 -2.87 -12.49
CA VAL A 332 -29.79 -3.50 -13.81
C VAL A 332 -29.34 -4.94 -13.67
N ASN A 333 -28.37 -5.24 -12.79
CA ASN A 333 -27.92 -6.60 -12.49
C ASN A 333 -29.07 -7.45 -11.93
N GLY A 334 -30.00 -6.83 -11.16
CA GLY A 334 -31.20 -7.45 -10.63
C GLY A 334 -32.35 -7.62 -11.66
N GLY A 335 -32.14 -7.17 -12.92
CA GLY A 335 -33.09 -7.34 -14.03
C GLY A 335 -33.93 -6.12 -14.37
N ASP A 336 -33.77 -4.97 -13.69
CA ASP A 336 -34.44 -3.71 -14.03
C ASP A 336 -33.67 -2.96 -15.16
N ALA A 337 -33.90 -3.37 -16.40
CA ALA A 337 -33.27 -2.77 -17.57
C ALA A 337 -33.65 -1.28 -17.78
N SER A 338 -34.66 -0.75 -17.08
CA SER A 338 -35.05 0.67 -17.21
C SER A 338 -33.99 1.62 -16.69
N GLN A 339 -33.12 1.17 -15.78
CA GLN A 339 -32.04 1.96 -15.19
C GLN A 339 -30.79 2.05 -16.10
N GLN A 340 -30.69 1.18 -17.11
CA GLN A 340 -29.53 1.18 -18.03
C GLN A 340 -29.36 2.52 -18.74
N GLY A 341 -30.45 3.13 -19.19
CA GLY A 341 -30.38 4.43 -19.87
C GLY A 341 -29.88 5.58 -18.98
N ILE A 342 -30.01 5.46 -17.65
CA ILE A 342 -29.42 6.42 -16.69
C ILE A 342 -27.91 6.24 -16.65
N LEU A 343 -27.43 5.00 -16.52
CA LEU A 343 -26.00 4.67 -16.54
C LEU A 343 -25.33 5.14 -17.84
N ASP A 344 -25.97 4.88 -18.97
CA ASP A 344 -25.51 5.30 -20.29
C ASP A 344 -25.56 6.81 -20.46
N GLY A 345 -26.26 7.54 -19.58
CA GLY A 345 -26.41 8.98 -19.60
C GLY A 345 -27.35 9.47 -20.71
N ILE A 346 -28.27 8.64 -21.17
CA ILE A 346 -29.26 8.99 -22.23
C ILE A 346 -30.67 9.22 -21.68
N THR A 347 -30.99 8.64 -20.50
CA THR A 347 -32.25 8.87 -19.81
C THR A 347 -32.13 10.05 -18.86
N ASP A 348 -33.07 10.98 -18.94
CA ASP A 348 -33.13 12.11 -18.05
C ASP A 348 -33.38 11.66 -16.60
N VAL A 349 -32.63 12.22 -15.66
CA VAL A 349 -32.78 11.96 -14.24
C VAL A 349 -32.47 13.22 -13.44
N ALA A 350 -33.35 13.54 -12.49
CA ALA A 350 -33.19 14.67 -11.60
C ALA A 350 -32.50 14.30 -10.29
N GLY A 351 -31.77 15.25 -9.70
CA GLY A 351 -31.27 15.16 -8.33
C GLY A 351 -30.08 14.22 -8.14
N LEU A 352 -29.29 13.95 -9.17
CA LEU A 352 -28.00 13.28 -9.03
C LEU A 352 -27.13 14.02 -8.00
N THR A 353 -26.48 13.27 -7.14
CA THR A 353 -25.62 13.84 -6.09
C THR A 353 -24.17 13.58 -6.41
N TYR A 354 -23.41 14.65 -6.65
CA TYR A 354 -21.96 14.59 -6.75
C TYR A 354 -21.36 15.16 -5.47
N LYS A 355 -20.56 14.35 -4.80
CA LYS A 355 -20.02 14.67 -3.48
C LYS A 355 -18.56 15.03 -3.57
N HIS A 356 -18.20 16.17 -2.99
CA HIS A 356 -16.83 16.48 -2.65
C HIS A 356 -16.41 15.65 -1.44
N ASN A 357 -15.69 14.55 -1.66
CA ASN A 357 -15.15 13.77 -0.56
C ASN A 357 -13.86 14.43 -0.03
N ASN A 358 -14.05 15.69 0.40
CA ASN A 358 -13.00 16.60 0.83
C ASN A 358 -12.61 16.33 2.28
N ARG A 359 -11.32 16.06 2.50
CA ARG A 359 -10.74 15.83 3.84
C ARG A 359 -9.32 16.37 3.89
N ALA A 360 -8.97 16.93 5.04
CA ALA A 360 -7.60 17.28 5.39
C ALA A 360 -7.19 16.50 6.65
N TYR A 361 -5.94 16.06 6.67
CA TYR A 361 -5.38 15.23 7.72
C TYR A 361 -4.04 15.83 8.14
N ASP A 362 -3.77 15.81 9.44
CA ASP A 362 -2.45 16.02 10.03
C ASP A 362 -2.08 14.79 10.85
N SER A 363 -0.80 14.40 10.81
CA SER A 363 -0.25 13.30 11.57
C SER A 363 1.17 13.67 11.98
N GLU A 364 1.45 13.71 13.29
CA GLU A 364 2.76 14.10 13.80
C GLU A 364 3.16 13.28 15.01
N GLY A 365 4.47 13.19 15.27
CA GLY A 365 4.93 12.47 16.43
C GLY A 365 6.43 12.58 16.67
N LEU A 366 6.80 12.06 17.83
CA LEU A 366 8.18 11.86 18.25
C LEU A 366 8.35 10.41 18.66
N GLN A 367 9.31 9.72 18.05
CA GLN A 367 9.69 8.36 18.42
C GLN A 367 11.15 8.31 18.80
N ALA A 368 11.47 7.51 19.81
CA ALA A 368 12.83 7.25 20.24
C ALA A 368 13.03 5.75 20.43
N ASN A 369 14.19 5.27 20.01
CA ASN A 369 14.60 3.88 20.14
C ASN A 369 16.02 3.79 20.72
N LEU A 370 16.22 2.89 21.66
CA LEU A 370 17.52 2.55 22.24
C LEU A 370 17.73 1.05 22.04
N ASN A 371 18.74 0.71 21.25
CA ASN A 371 19.21 -0.65 21.08
C ASN A 371 20.42 -0.89 21.99
N ILE A 372 20.45 -2.03 22.68
CA ILE A 372 21.51 -2.41 23.62
C ILE A 372 21.88 -3.87 23.38
N MET A 373 23.13 -4.12 23.04
CA MET A 373 23.69 -5.46 22.97
C MET A 373 24.41 -5.78 24.29
N ILE A 374 24.00 -6.82 24.99
CA ILE A 374 24.62 -7.29 26.25
C ILE A 374 24.81 -8.81 26.14
N ASP A 375 26.03 -9.26 26.07
CA ASP A 375 26.40 -10.67 25.88
C ASP A 375 25.67 -11.23 24.60
N ASN A 376 24.73 -12.13 24.82
CA ASN A 376 23.91 -12.76 23.75
C ASN A 376 22.47 -12.23 23.68
N HIS A 377 22.22 -11.06 24.23
CA HIS A 377 20.95 -10.34 24.17
C HIS A 377 21.06 -9.10 23.28
N ASP A 378 20.10 -8.94 22.37
CA ASP A 378 19.90 -7.73 21.57
C ASP A 378 18.55 -7.10 21.97
N ILE A 379 18.63 -6.07 22.81
CA ILE A 379 17.48 -5.45 23.47
C ILE A 379 17.12 -4.14 22.78
N ASP A 380 15.90 -4.01 22.28
CA ASP A 380 15.32 -2.76 21.81
C ASP A 380 14.30 -2.21 22.81
N ILE A 381 14.42 -0.94 23.12
CA ILE A 381 13.45 -0.19 23.94
C ILE A 381 12.98 1.01 23.12
N GLY A 382 11.68 1.08 22.86
CA GLY A 382 11.11 2.15 22.07
C GLY A 382 9.95 2.87 22.75
N VAL A 383 9.81 4.16 22.43
CA VAL A 383 8.68 4.99 22.84
C VAL A 383 8.25 5.85 21.65
N ARG A 384 6.94 6.01 21.46
CA ARG A 384 6.36 6.93 20.48
C ARG A 384 5.20 7.69 21.10
N LYS A 385 5.24 9.02 20.96
CA LYS A 385 4.09 9.89 21.15
C LYS A 385 3.60 10.31 19.78
N HIS A 386 2.31 10.10 19.50
CA HIS A 386 1.70 10.36 18.20
C HIS A 386 0.38 11.10 18.36
N GLU A 387 0.13 12.03 17.45
CA GLU A 387 -1.14 12.71 17.31
C GLU A 387 -1.56 12.68 15.85
N ASP A 388 -2.82 12.32 15.57
CA ASP A 388 -3.40 12.47 14.24
C ASP A 388 -4.79 13.08 14.27
N ASN A 389 -5.17 13.72 13.17
CA ASN A 389 -6.51 14.28 13.04
C ASN A 389 -7.04 14.20 11.60
N MET A 390 -8.35 14.24 11.47
CA MET A 390 -9.06 14.35 10.20
C MET A 390 -10.12 15.45 10.28
N ASN A 391 -9.98 16.46 9.44
CA ASN A 391 -11.00 17.47 9.21
C ASN A 391 -11.81 17.12 7.95
N ARG A 392 -13.09 16.87 8.11
CA ARG A 392 -14.00 16.47 7.05
C ARG A 392 -15.07 17.53 6.81
N PHE A 393 -15.07 18.10 5.59
CA PHE A 393 -16.08 19.04 5.14
C PHE A 393 -16.47 18.70 3.70
N GLN A 394 -17.63 18.07 3.51
CA GLN A 394 -18.01 17.37 2.27
C GLN A 394 -19.31 17.92 1.69
N PRO A 395 -19.28 19.05 0.97
CA PRO A 395 -20.45 19.56 0.25
C PRO A 395 -20.89 18.58 -0.83
N GLN A 396 -22.16 18.69 -1.23
CA GLN A 396 -22.76 17.84 -2.24
C GLN A 396 -23.41 18.73 -3.30
N ASP A 397 -22.94 18.61 -4.54
CA ASP A 397 -23.55 19.28 -5.67
C ASP A 397 -24.68 18.42 -6.24
N LYS A 398 -25.82 19.06 -6.49
CA LYS A 398 -26.97 18.47 -7.15
C LYS A 398 -26.96 18.82 -8.62
N TYR A 399 -27.11 17.80 -9.44
CA TYR A 399 -27.21 17.93 -10.89
C TYR A 399 -28.42 17.18 -11.40
N ASP A 400 -29.02 17.70 -12.48
CA ASP A 400 -29.92 16.94 -13.31
C ASP A 400 -29.18 16.47 -14.57
N GLN A 401 -29.40 15.22 -14.98
CA GLN A 401 -29.00 14.73 -16.28
C GLN A 401 -30.16 14.98 -17.24
N VAL A 402 -29.94 15.83 -18.25
CA VAL A 402 -30.93 16.20 -19.26
C VAL A 402 -30.31 16.03 -20.63
N SER A 403 -30.86 15.13 -21.44
CA SER A 403 -30.36 14.80 -22.79
C SER A 403 -28.84 14.54 -22.80
N GLY A 404 -28.34 13.89 -21.73
CA GLY A 404 -26.93 13.53 -21.54
C GLY A 404 -26.03 14.66 -21.07
N ALA A 405 -26.54 15.84 -20.79
CA ALA A 405 -25.78 16.95 -20.20
C ALA A 405 -26.06 17.07 -18.71
N TYR A 406 -25.08 17.54 -17.96
CA TYR A 406 -25.21 17.82 -16.52
C TYR A 406 -25.65 19.27 -16.33
N VAL A 407 -26.80 19.46 -15.68
CA VAL A 407 -27.36 20.76 -15.34
C VAL A 407 -27.23 20.94 -13.82
N TYR A 408 -26.32 21.82 -13.40
CA TYR A 408 -26.15 22.13 -11.98
C TYR A 408 -27.41 22.77 -11.40
N GLN A 409 -27.83 22.31 -10.23
CA GLN A 409 -29.02 22.82 -9.54
C GLN A 409 -28.67 23.59 -8.25
N SER A 410 -27.88 22.99 -7.37
CA SER A 410 -27.55 23.58 -6.07
C SER A 410 -26.41 22.86 -5.39
N THR A 411 -25.80 23.50 -4.39
CA THR A 411 -24.86 22.87 -3.46
C THR A 411 -25.49 22.74 -2.08
N VAL A 412 -25.47 21.54 -1.52
CA VAL A 412 -25.91 21.23 -0.15
C VAL A 412 -24.75 21.42 0.81
N THR A 413 -24.91 22.32 1.77
CA THR A 413 -23.93 22.54 2.85
C THR A 413 -23.83 21.32 3.73
N PRO A 414 -22.63 20.80 4.04
CA PRO A 414 -22.47 19.60 4.83
C PRO A 414 -22.88 19.76 6.29
N SER A 415 -23.42 18.69 6.85
CA SER A 415 -23.77 18.58 8.28
C SER A 415 -23.56 17.14 8.76
N GLY A 416 -23.49 16.92 10.06
CA GLY A 416 -23.38 15.62 10.69
C GLY A 416 -22.14 14.85 10.23
N SER A 417 -22.30 13.64 9.71
CA SER A 417 -21.19 12.80 9.24
C SER A 417 -20.38 13.40 8.10
N ASN A 418 -20.93 14.38 7.38
CA ASN A 418 -20.23 15.09 6.31
C ASN A 418 -19.53 16.37 6.79
N ASN A 419 -19.73 16.78 8.03
CA ASN A 419 -19.12 17.95 8.65
C ASN A 419 -18.63 17.59 10.06
N ARG A 420 -17.39 17.07 10.15
CA ARG A 420 -16.84 16.56 11.40
C ARG A 420 -15.34 16.76 11.51
N PHE A 421 -14.87 16.72 12.75
CA PHE A 421 -13.46 16.69 13.12
C PHE A 421 -13.22 15.46 13.99
N GLU A 422 -12.18 14.70 13.67
CA GLU A 422 -11.73 13.55 14.43
C GLU A 422 -10.28 13.74 14.81
N GLN A 423 -9.90 13.28 15.99
CA GLN A 423 -8.55 13.39 16.54
C GLN A 423 -8.22 12.13 17.34
N ALA A 424 -6.94 11.76 17.34
CA ALA A 424 -6.38 10.77 18.25
C ALA A 424 -5.09 11.28 18.86
N ASP A 425 -4.89 10.93 20.14
CA ASP A 425 -3.66 11.07 20.89
C ASP A 425 -3.21 9.69 21.35
N ALA A 426 -1.99 9.26 20.99
CA ALA A 426 -1.49 7.94 21.31
C ALA A 426 -0.09 7.97 21.94
N THR A 427 0.11 7.11 22.92
CA THR A 427 1.42 6.83 23.52
C THR A 427 1.69 5.35 23.40
N THR A 428 2.81 5.01 22.79
CA THR A 428 3.26 3.63 22.62
C THR A 428 4.59 3.43 23.31
N MET A 429 4.75 2.30 23.99
CA MET A 429 6.02 1.84 24.53
C MET A 429 6.23 0.39 24.15
N PHE A 430 7.45 -0.01 23.83
CA PHE A 430 7.79 -1.41 23.66
C PHE A 430 9.18 -1.74 24.21
N ILE A 431 9.34 -2.99 24.59
CA ILE A 431 10.63 -3.63 24.81
C ILE A 431 10.64 -4.95 24.04
N SER A 432 11.75 -5.21 23.38
CA SER A 432 12.01 -6.53 22.79
C SER A 432 13.40 -7.00 23.12
N ASP A 433 13.56 -8.33 23.21
CA ASP A 433 14.86 -8.97 23.44
C ASP A 433 15.01 -10.15 22.46
N ALA A 434 15.99 -10.06 21.58
CA ALA A 434 16.44 -11.18 20.77
C ALA A 434 17.59 -11.88 21.47
N TRP A 435 17.28 -12.93 22.20
CA TRP A 435 18.20 -13.70 23.03
C TRP A 435 18.75 -14.91 22.27
N GLN A 436 20.03 -14.87 21.90
CA GLN A 436 20.75 -16.02 21.35
C GLN A 436 21.11 -16.99 22.51
N VAL A 437 20.23 -17.93 22.82
CA VAL A 437 20.39 -18.87 23.94
C VAL A 437 21.63 -19.76 23.79
N ASN A 438 21.90 -20.21 22.56
CA ASN A 438 23.08 -20.90 22.09
C ASN A 438 23.16 -20.80 20.56
N ASP A 439 24.20 -21.39 19.97
CA ASP A 439 24.44 -21.26 18.50
C ASP A 439 23.26 -21.67 17.63
N ALA A 440 22.36 -22.54 18.11
CA ALA A 440 21.24 -23.08 17.37
C ALA A 440 19.87 -22.45 17.75
N LEU A 441 19.76 -21.79 18.91
CA LEU A 441 18.47 -21.36 19.46
C LEU A 441 18.43 -19.85 19.67
N LEU A 442 17.56 -19.17 18.93
CA LEU A 442 17.23 -17.78 19.13
C LEU A 442 15.79 -17.67 19.65
N VAL A 443 15.59 -16.90 20.71
CA VAL A 443 14.28 -16.56 21.29
C VAL A 443 14.09 -15.06 21.20
N ASN A 444 13.00 -14.61 20.58
CA ASN A 444 12.66 -13.20 20.53
C ASN A 444 11.35 -12.95 21.29
N ALA A 445 11.41 -12.15 22.34
CA ALA A 445 10.27 -11.73 23.14
C ALA A 445 10.00 -10.25 22.91
N VAL A 446 8.74 -9.89 22.73
CA VAL A 446 8.28 -8.50 22.53
C VAL A 446 7.14 -8.22 23.49
N LEU A 447 7.18 -7.08 24.14
CA LEU A 447 6.06 -6.57 24.92
C LEU A 447 5.79 -5.13 24.47
N ARG A 448 4.59 -4.86 23.96
CA ARG A 448 4.12 -3.54 23.58
C ARG A 448 2.97 -3.10 24.45
N TYR A 449 3.02 -1.87 24.89
CA TYR A 449 1.91 -1.16 25.54
C TYR A 449 1.44 -0.02 24.64
N GLU A 450 0.14 0.06 24.45
CA GLU A 450 -0.53 1.08 23.64
C GLU A 450 -1.57 1.74 24.51
N ASP A 451 -1.54 3.06 24.58
CA ASP A 451 -2.51 3.91 25.28
C ASP A 451 -2.93 5.02 24.31
N TYR A 452 -4.22 5.06 23.93
CA TYR A 452 -4.71 6.05 23.00
C TYR A 452 -6.13 6.51 23.31
N GLU A 453 -6.38 7.77 23.03
CA GLU A 453 -7.69 8.40 23.10
C GLU A 453 -8.11 8.87 21.70
N THR A 454 -9.38 8.64 21.32
CA THR A 454 -9.96 9.19 20.10
C THR A 454 -11.16 10.04 20.42
N SER A 455 -11.36 11.13 19.66
CA SER A 455 -12.54 11.97 19.75
C SER A 455 -13.13 12.25 18.36
N ARG A 456 -14.46 12.36 18.29
CA ARG A 456 -15.19 12.81 17.11
C ARG A 456 -16.17 13.92 17.48
N LYS A 457 -16.03 15.08 16.82
CA LYS A 457 -16.95 16.21 16.91
C LYS A 457 -17.70 16.33 15.59
N GLN A 458 -19.03 16.14 15.61
CA GLN A 458 -19.89 16.37 14.45
C GLN A 458 -20.59 17.70 14.58
N TYR A 459 -20.70 18.43 13.48
CA TYR A 459 -21.27 19.77 13.44
C TYR A 459 -22.55 19.82 12.60
N GLY A 460 -23.39 20.82 12.88
CA GLY A 460 -24.44 21.26 11.98
C GLY A 460 -23.84 21.92 10.73
N THR A 461 -24.64 22.66 9.99
CA THR A 461 -24.17 23.43 8.82
C THR A 461 -23.28 24.61 9.20
N ASP A 462 -23.46 25.14 10.41
CA ASP A 462 -22.65 26.22 11.01
C ASP A 462 -21.79 25.67 12.15
N ARG A 463 -20.47 25.63 11.96
CA ARG A 463 -19.51 25.18 12.98
C ARG A 463 -19.37 26.18 14.15
N SER A 464 -19.69 27.44 13.94
CA SER A 464 -19.59 28.44 15.00
C SER A 464 -20.61 28.21 16.15
N ALA A 465 -21.68 27.48 15.87
CA ALA A 465 -22.65 27.03 16.86
C ALA A 465 -22.13 25.90 17.78
N GLY A 466 -20.91 25.42 17.54
CA GLY A 466 -20.32 24.32 18.27
C GLY A 466 -20.73 22.93 17.72
N PRO A 467 -20.16 21.87 18.28
CA PRO A 467 -20.47 20.50 17.84
C PRO A 467 -21.89 20.08 18.27
N ALA A 468 -22.64 19.49 17.34
CA ALA A 468 -23.96 18.90 17.59
C ALA A 468 -23.86 17.57 18.36
N SER A 469 -22.74 16.83 18.21
CA SER A 469 -22.44 15.65 19.00
C SER A 469 -20.93 15.48 19.17
N ILE A 470 -20.54 14.89 20.30
CA ILE A 470 -19.16 14.52 20.63
C ILE A 470 -19.19 13.06 21.06
N LYS A 471 -18.24 12.26 20.54
CA LYS A 471 -17.96 10.89 20.98
C LYS A 471 -16.49 10.81 21.35
N ASN A 472 -16.18 10.16 22.44
CA ASN A 472 -14.81 9.87 22.88
C ASN A 472 -14.68 8.39 23.16
N HIS A 473 -13.50 7.85 22.88
CA HIS A 473 -13.15 6.48 23.21
C HIS A 473 -11.70 6.45 23.70
N GLU A 474 -11.47 5.73 24.80
CA GLU A 474 -10.15 5.53 25.40
C GLU A 474 -9.84 4.04 25.41
N THR A 475 -8.62 3.68 25.11
CA THR A 475 -8.15 2.29 25.12
C THR A 475 -6.72 2.23 25.60
N ASP A 476 -6.49 1.32 26.54
CA ASP A 476 -5.15 0.83 26.89
C ASP A 476 -5.07 -0.67 26.65
N ILE A 477 -3.95 -1.14 26.07
CA ILE A 477 -3.77 -2.55 25.74
C ILE A 477 -2.32 -2.98 25.84
N LEU A 478 -2.12 -4.18 26.37
CA LEU A 478 -0.82 -4.84 26.42
C LEU A 478 -0.77 -5.98 25.40
N LEU A 479 0.26 -5.97 24.55
CA LEU A 479 0.43 -6.86 23.42
C LEU A 479 1.73 -7.67 23.60
N PRO A 480 1.65 -8.89 24.14
CA PRO A 480 2.79 -9.78 24.21
C PRO A 480 3.03 -10.49 22.88
N GLY A 481 4.30 -10.74 22.57
CA GLY A 481 4.74 -11.56 21.45
C GLY A 481 5.95 -12.38 21.84
N LEU A 482 6.03 -13.60 21.33
CA LEU A 482 7.14 -14.53 21.50
C LEU A 482 7.37 -15.28 20.20
N SER A 483 8.60 -15.36 19.75
CA SER A 483 8.98 -16.19 18.62
C SER A 483 10.31 -16.88 18.88
N VAL A 484 10.47 -18.04 18.27
CA VAL A 484 11.64 -18.92 18.46
C VAL A 484 12.07 -19.41 17.10
N THR A 485 13.38 -19.38 16.84
CA THR A 485 14.00 -20.15 15.75
C THR A 485 14.98 -21.15 16.32
N TYR A 486 15.04 -22.35 15.73
CA TYR A 486 15.95 -23.40 16.10
C TYR A 486 16.59 -24.02 14.86
N ASP A 487 17.91 -23.94 14.78
CA ASP A 487 18.72 -24.55 13.72
C ASP A 487 18.89 -26.03 14.01
N ILE A 488 18.15 -26.87 13.30
CA ILE A 488 18.24 -28.34 13.41
C ILE A 488 19.61 -28.82 12.91
N ASN A 489 20.10 -28.16 11.87
CA ASN A 489 21.45 -28.27 11.30
C ASN A 489 21.75 -27.04 10.44
N ASP A 490 22.95 -26.98 9.85
CA ASP A 490 23.42 -25.81 9.05
C ASP A 490 22.51 -25.41 7.89
N ASN A 491 21.63 -26.30 7.44
CA ASN A 491 20.75 -26.08 6.29
C ASN A 491 19.26 -26.02 6.67
N LEU A 492 18.87 -26.48 7.85
CA LEU A 492 17.46 -26.64 8.24
C LEU A 492 17.16 -25.96 9.55
N GLN A 493 16.28 -24.95 9.51
CA GLN A 493 15.79 -24.21 10.65
C GLN A 493 14.28 -24.45 10.82
N THR A 494 13.81 -24.55 12.05
CA THR A 494 12.38 -24.45 12.39
C THR A 494 12.09 -23.15 13.11
N LEU A 495 10.86 -22.67 12.96
CA LEU A 495 10.38 -21.48 13.66
C LEU A 495 8.99 -21.70 14.24
N ALA A 496 8.70 -21.00 15.34
CA ALA A 496 7.36 -20.91 15.89
C ALA A 496 7.17 -19.53 16.54
N GLY A 497 5.96 -19.01 16.52
CA GLY A 497 5.65 -17.70 17.09
C GLY A 497 4.21 -17.59 17.59
N TYR A 498 4.04 -16.71 18.57
CA TYR A 498 2.75 -16.27 19.10
C TYR A 498 2.78 -14.75 19.31
N HIS A 499 1.70 -14.06 18.98
CA HIS A 499 1.51 -12.69 19.41
C HIS A 499 0.03 -12.33 19.54
N LYS A 500 -0.27 -11.40 20.44
CA LYS A 500 -1.56 -10.74 20.52
C LYS A 500 -1.56 -9.57 19.54
N GLY A 501 -2.51 -9.57 18.59
CA GLY A 501 -2.73 -8.49 17.65
C GLY A 501 -3.90 -7.61 18.07
N PHE A 502 -3.89 -6.36 17.59
CA PHE A 502 -5.00 -5.44 17.79
C PHE A 502 -5.11 -4.44 16.62
N THR A 503 -6.30 -3.89 16.44
CA THR A 503 -6.58 -2.78 15.53
C THR A 503 -7.30 -1.68 16.28
N PRO A 504 -6.80 -0.42 16.25
CA PRO A 504 -7.46 0.72 16.88
C PRO A 504 -8.88 0.94 16.36
N ILE A 505 -9.76 1.34 17.23
CA ILE A 505 -11.09 1.86 16.87
C ILE A 505 -10.96 3.34 16.51
N GLY A 506 -11.43 3.72 15.33
CA GLY A 506 -11.43 5.09 14.85
C GLY A 506 -12.37 6.02 15.66
N GLY A 507 -12.13 7.31 15.54
CA GLY A 507 -12.91 8.34 16.23
C GLY A 507 -14.39 8.30 15.86
N GLY A 508 -15.24 7.89 16.76
CA GLY A 508 -16.69 7.79 16.57
C GLY A 508 -17.29 6.49 17.09
N ALA A 509 -16.42 5.63 17.58
CA ALA A 509 -16.82 4.52 18.43
C ALA A 509 -17.55 5.04 19.68
N ASP A 510 -18.45 4.25 20.21
CA ASP A 510 -19.03 4.48 21.51
C ASP A 510 -18.03 4.05 22.60
N SER A 511 -18.12 4.63 23.79
CA SER A 511 -17.15 4.39 24.88
C SER A 511 -17.07 2.94 25.36
N ASN A 512 -18.04 2.11 25.00
CA ASN A 512 -18.12 0.67 25.34
C ASN A 512 -17.87 -0.23 24.14
N GLU A 513 -17.56 0.30 22.98
CA GLU A 513 -17.22 -0.48 21.80
C GLU A 513 -15.82 -1.11 21.97
N LYS A 514 -15.72 -2.40 21.68
CA LYS A 514 -14.47 -3.14 21.84
C LYS A 514 -13.58 -2.98 20.62
N VAL A 515 -12.28 -2.93 20.87
CA VAL A 515 -11.25 -3.01 19.82
C VAL A 515 -11.22 -4.41 19.21
N GLU A 516 -10.83 -4.51 17.94
CA GLU A 516 -10.54 -5.81 17.33
C GLU A 516 -9.25 -6.36 17.92
N GLU A 517 -9.32 -7.57 18.48
CA GLU A 517 -8.18 -8.30 19.03
C GLU A 517 -8.04 -9.66 18.34
N SER A 518 -6.81 -10.14 18.25
CA SER A 518 -6.51 -11.49 17.74
C SER A 518 -5.40 -12.19 18.52
N ALA A 519 -5.52 -13.51 18.61
CA ALA A 519 -4.43 -14.41 19.05
C ALA A 519 -3.84 -15.07 17.81
N ASN A 520 -2.57 -14.78 17.51
CA ASN A 520 -1.91 -15.18 16.28
C ASN A 520 -0.80 -16.18 16.56
N PHE A 521 -0.78 -17.29 15.82
CA PHE A 521 0.22 -18.34 15.89
C PHE A 521 0.84 -18.56 14.52
N GLU A 522 2.12 -18.87 14.49
CA GLU A 522 2.81 -19.34 13.30
C GLU A 522 3.80 -20.45 13.63
N ALA A 523 4.02 -21.38 12.69
CA ALA A 523 5.04 -22.39 12.77
C ALA A 523 5.53 -22.75 11.37
N GLY A 524 6.83 -22.97 11.21
CA GLY A 524 7.39 -23.20 9.89
C GLY A 524 8.75 -23.88 9.88
N LEU A 525 9.19 -24.17 8.66
CA LEU A 525 10.48 -24.72 8.35
C LEU A 525 11.16 -23.88 7.28
N ARG A 526 12.47 -23.70 7.38
CA ARG A 526 13.34 -23.06 6.41
C ARG A 526 14.48 -24.00 6.06
N TYR A 527 14.72 -24.15 4.77
CA TYR A 527 15.87 -24.90 4.26
C TYR A 527 16.69 -24.00 3.35
N GLY A 528 17.98 -23.86 3.64
CA GLY A 528 18.95 -23.11 2.83
C GLY A 528 20.16 -23.98 2.48
N SER A 529 20.55 -24.02 1.20
CA SER A 529 21.75 -24.70 0.74
C SER A 529 22.27 -24.10 -0.54
N GLY A 530 23.44 -23.48 -0.49
CA GLY A 530 23.95 -22.71 -1.62
C GLY A 530 22.96 -21.62 -2.04
N ASN A 531 22.54 -21.59 -3.30
CA ASN A 531 21.59 -20.62 -3.84
C ASN A 531 20.11 -21.02 -3.62
N LEU A 532 19.85 -22.22 -3.07
CA LEU A 532 18.50 -22.69 -2.82
C LEU A 532 18.00 -22.26 -1.45
N PHE A 533 16.88 -21.59 -1.42
CA PHE A 533 16.10 -21.30 -0.21
C PHE A 533 14.66 -21.80 -0.38
N VAL A 534 14.17 -22.51 0.64
CA VAL A 534 12.78 -23.00 0.70
C VAL A 534 12.22 -22.68 2.08
N GLU A 535 11.03 -22.10 2.12
CA GLU A 535 10.32 -21.81 3.37
C GLU A 535 8.87 -22.27 3.26
N GLY A 536 8.35 -22.87 4.34
CA GLY A 536 6.94 -23.19 4.51
C GLY A 536 6.48 -22.77 5.90
N ILE A 537 5.45 -21.92 5.99
CA ILE A 537 4.90 -21.39 7.23
C ILE A 537 3.40 -21.64 7.28
N TYR A 538 2.95 -22.35 8.31
CA TYR A 538 1.54 -22.39 8.71
C TYR A 538 1.25 -21.23 9.66
N PHE A 539 0.11 -20.55 9.45
CA PHE A 539 -0.37 -19.50 10.35
C PHE A 539 -1.82 -19.74 10.75
N TYR A 540 -2.16 -19.28 11.96
CA TYR A 540 -3.50 -19.35 12.52
C TYR A 540 -3.76 -18.09 13.36
N SER A 541 -4.92 -17.47 13.16
CA SER A 541 -5.37 -16.28 13.89
C SER A 541 -6.79 -16.48 14.36
N ASP A 542 -7.00 -16.29 15.65
CA ASP A 542 -8.31 -16.34 16.33
C ASP A 542 -8.73 -14.92 16.74
N PHE A 543 -9.84 -14.43 16.20
CA PHE A 543 -10.39 -13.10 16.43
C PHE A 543 -11.59 -13.18 17.35
N SER A 544 -11.55 -12.49 18.49
CA SER A 544 -12.68 -12.42 19.43
C SER A 544 -13.79 -11.47 18.97
N ASP A 545 -13.43 -10.34 18.38
CA ASP A 545 -14.36 -9.28 17.97
C ASP A 545 -13.94 -8.72 16.58
N LYS A 546 -14.09 -9.55 15.52
CA LYS A 546 -13.78 -9.13 14.15
C LYS A 546 -14.66 -7.96 13.73
N SER A 547 -14.07 -6.91 13.18
CA SER A 547 -14.78 -5.68 12.83
C SER A 547 -14.57 -5.25 11.38
N GLU A 548 -15.63 -4.71 10.79
CA GLU A 548 -15.61 -4.01 9.50
C GLU A 548 -15.69 -2.50 9.76
N LEU A 549 -14.91 -1.71 9.03
CA LEU A 549 -15.01 -0.26 9.05
C LEU A 549 -15.95 0.21 7.93
N CYS A 550 -17.09 0.77 8.31
CA CYS A 550 -18.15 1.11 7.37
C CYS A 550 -17.87 2.43 6.66
N SER A 551 -18.06 2.47 5.36
CA SER A 551 -18.02 3.71 4.58
C SER A 551 -19.06 3.69 3.46
N VAL A 552 -19.33 4.84 2.85
CA VAL A 552 -20.23 4.90 1.67
C VAL A 552 -19.66 4.12 0.49
N GLY A 553 -18.33 4.06 0.38
CA GLY A 553 -17.64 3.35 -0.72
C GLY A 553 -17.40 1.86 -0.41
N SER A 554 -17.52 1.47 0.84
CA SER A 554 -17.48 0.09 1.32
C SER A 554 -18.46 -0.01 2.50
N PRO A 555 -19.76 -0.18 2.22
CA PRO A 555 -20.75 -0.40 3.27
C PRO A 555 -20.41 -1.69 4.02
N CYS A 556 -20.61 -1.68 5.33
CA CYS A 556 -20.49 -2.90 6.12
C CYS A 556 -21.57 -3.93 5.73
N SER A 557 -21.34 -5.17 6.08
CA SER A 557 -22.23 -6.30 5.73
C SER A 557 -23.66 -6.14 6.24
N ASN A 558 -23.88 -5.30 7.27
CA ASN A 558 -25.21 -4.90 7.75
C ASN A 558 -25.82 -3.71 6.99
N GLY A 559 -25.14 -3.20 5.96
CA GLY A 559 -25.55 -2.04 5.18
C GLY A 559 -25.19 -0.68 5.80
N ALA A 560 -24.53 -0.63 6.97
CA ALA A 560 -24.07 0.62 7.56
C ALA A 560 -22.99 1.29 6.68
N THR A 561 -23.06 2.62 6.55
CA THR A 561 -22.14 3.40 5.70
C THR A 561 -21.24 4.35 6.51
N ALA A 562 -21.18 4.16 7.82
CA ALA A 562 -20.32 4.94 8.73
C ALA A 562 -20.17 4.22 10.08
N GLY A 563 -19.01 4.39 10.72
CA GLY A 563 -18.68 3.74 11.98
C GLY A 563 -18.00 2.39 11.76
N SER A 564 -18.04 1.54 12.77
CA SER A 564 -17.60 0.15 12.73
C SER A 564 -18.77 -0.80 12.94
N PHE A 565 -18.63 -2.03 12.54
CA PHE A 565 -19.60 -3.09 12.72
C PHE A 565 -18.88 -4.37 13.12
N VAL A 566 -19.16 -4.87 14.32
CA VAL A 566 -18.58 -6.12 14.81
C VAL A 566 -19.35 -7.30 14.18
N THR A 567 -18.65 -8.07 13.37
CA THR A 567 -19.20 -9.23 12.66
C THR A 567 -19.29 -10.46 13.56
N GLY A 568 -18.42 -10.58 14.57
CA GLY A 568 -18.36 -11.67 15.53
C GLY A 568 -16.98 -12.29 15.64
N GLU A 569 -16.90 -13.49 16.18
CA GLU A 569 -15.71 -14.30 16.23
C GLU A 569 -15.34 -14.81 14.82
N ALA A 570 -14.04 -14.85 14.51
CA ALA A 570 -13.57 -15.32 13.21
C ALA A 570 -12.25 -16.07 13.36
N GLU A 571 -12.06 -17.11 12.56
CA GLU A 571 -10.81 -17.84 12.45
C GLU A 571 -10.20 -17.67 11.06
N ILE A 572 -8.89 -17.45 11.03
CA ILE A 572 -8.10 -17.38 9.81
C ILE A 572 -6.95 -18.34 9.92
N SER A 573 -6.78 -19.22 8.95
CA SER A 573 -5.66 -20.15 8.90
C SER A 573 -5.13 -20.27 7.48
N GLY A 574 -3.85 -20.66 7.33
CA GLY A 574 -3.30 -20.83 6.00
C GLY A 574 -1.88 -21.35 5.99
N LEU A 575 -1.38 -21.51 4.77
CA LEU A 575 -0.04 -21.97 4.48
C LEU A 575 0.62 -20.99 3.50
N GLU A 576 1.78 -20.48 3.87
CA GLU A 576 2.69 -19.75 3.01
C GLU A 576 3.84 -20.67 2.58
N PHE A 577 4.19 -20.67 1.32
CA PHE A 577 5.29 -21.46 0.79
C PHE A 577 6.08 -20.65 -0.22
N GLN A 578 7.42 -20.66 -0.10
CA GLN A 578 8.30 -20.04 -1.08
C GLN A 578 9.51 -20.88 -1.42
N VAL A 579 9.96 -20.76 -2.65
CA VAL A 579 11.21 -21.34 -3.16
C VAL A 579 11.95 -20.27 -3.94
N VAL A 580 13.20 -20.04 -3.61
CA VAL A 580 14.11 -19.17 -4.36
C VAL A 580 15.36 -19.96 -4.73
N ASN A 581 15.80 -19.86 -5.96
CA ASN A 581 17.05 -20.46 -6.41
C ASN A 581 17.68 -19.65 -7.55
N MET A 582 19.00 -19.75 -7.68
CA MET A 582 19.75 -19.23 -8.81
C MET A 582 20.54 -20.39 -9.43
N PHE A 583 20.17 -20.78 -10.65
CA PHE A 583 20.94 -21.77 -11.40
C PHE A 583 22.01 -21.05 -12.22
N GLU A 584 23.26 -21.45 -12.07
CA GLU A 584 24.41 -20.81 -12.74
C GLU A 584 24.96 -21.70 -13.81
N GLY A 585 25.16 -21.16 -15.01
CA GLY A 585 25.88 -21.75 -16.13
C GLY A 585 27.08 -20.88 -16.49
N ASP A 586 27.89 -21.30 -17.49
CA ASP A 586 29.11 -20.61 -17.86
C ASP A 586 28.89 -19.18 -18.40
N THR A 587 27.75 -18.95 -19.08
CA THR A 587 27.45 -17.66 -19.72
C THR A 587 26.06 -17.12 -19.36
N TYR A 588 25.34 -17.81 -18.49
CA TYR A 588 23.99 -17.41 -18.10
C TYR A 588 23.70 -17.77 -16.65
N LYS A 589 22.75 -17.02 -16.05
CA LYS A 589 22.11 -17.34 -14.80
C LYS A 589 20.60 -17.47 -15.02
N VAL A 590 19.97 -18.37 -14.29
CA VAL A 590 18.52 -18.57 -14.34
C VAL A 590 17.95 -18.32 -12.93
N PRO A 591 17.48 -17.10 -12.64
CA PRO A 591 16.77 -16.83 -11.41
C PRO A 591 15.43 -17.56 -11.40
N PHE A 592 15.08 -18.11 -10.24
CA PHE A 592 13.82 -18.76 -9.99
C PHE A 592 13.29 -18.34 -8.64
N ALA A 593 12.07 -17.81 -8.60
CA ALA A 593 11.37 -17.49 -7.36
C ALA A 593 9.89 -17.88 -7.50
N PHE A 594 9.43 -18.72 -6.60
CA PHE A 594 8.04 -19.16 -6.53
C PHE A 594 7.49 -18.86 -5.13
N ALA A 595 6.30 -18.30 -5.06
CA ALA A 595 5.55 -18.10 -3.82
C ALA A 595 4.11 -18.60 -3.99
N TYR A 596 3.57 -19.25 -2.97
CA TYR A 596 2.20 -19.75 -2.92
C TYR A 596 1.62 -19.46 -1.54
N THR A 597 0.34 -19.07 -1.50
CA THR A 597 -0.40 -18.92 -0.25
C THR A 597 -1.77 -19.57 -0.39
N TYR A 598 -2.15 -20.33 0.62
CA TYR A 598 -3.52 -20.79 0.85
C TYR A 598 -4.04 -20.12 2.12
N THR A 599 -5.25 -19.58 2.07
CA THR A 599 -5.90 -18.89 3.21
C THR A 599 -7.35 -19.33 3.33
N LYS A 600 -7.74 -19.77 4.53
CA LYS A 600 -9.11 -20.01 4.92
C LYS A 600 -9.49 -18.97 5.96
N ALA A 601 -10.54 -18.14 5.71
CA ALA A 601 -10.96 -17.03 6.56
C ALA A 601 -12.49 -17.07 6.71
N GLU A 602 -12.99 -17.39 7.90
CA GLU A 602 -14.41 -17.67 8.15
C GLU A 602 -14.85 -17.12 9.50
N ILE A 603 -16.13 -16.78 9.60
CA ILE A 603 -16.83 -16.55 10.87
C ILE A 603 -16.93 -17.87 11.62
N THR A 604 -16.72 -17.85 12.93
CA THR A 604 -16.92 -18.99 13.82
C THR A 604 -18.13 -18.75 14.73
N GLY A 605 -18.93 -19.80 14.88
CA GLY A 605 -20.17 -19.71 15.66
C GLY A 605 -21.26 -18.89 14.97
N ASN A 606 -22.44 -18.87 15.59
CA ASN A 606 -23.60 -18.13 15.11
C ASN A 606 -23.74 -16.81 15.85
N ASN A 607 -23.64 -15.69 15.16
CA ASN A 607 -23.86 -14.36 15.73
C ASN A 607 -25.27 -13.88 15.39
N ASN A 608 -26.22 -14.06 16.30
CA ASN A 608 -27.62 -13.66 16.10
C ASN A 608 -27.80 -12.13 15.92
N ALA A 609 -26.88 -11.32 16.43
CA ALA A 609 -26.93 -9.86 16.30
C ALA A 609 -26.55 -9.39 14.90
N SER A 610 -25.57 -10.03 14.28
CA SER A 610 -25.12 -9.72 12.91
C SER A 610 -25.84 -10.55 11.84
N GLY A 611 -26.47 -11.66 12.20
CA GLY A 611 -27.10 -12.62 11.28
C GLY A 611 -26.11 -13.54 10.56
N PHE A 612 -24.82 -13.50 10.93
CA PHE A 612 -23.78 -14.39 10.38
C PHE A 612 -23.81 -15.76 11.05
N GLN A 613 -23.34 -16.75 10.31
CA GLN A 613 -23.33 -18.15 10.72
C GLN A 613 -21.90 -18.72 10.61
N ASP A 614 -21.68 -19.79 11.34
CA ASP A 614 -20.45 -20.59 11.26
C ASP A 614 -20.17 -21.00 9.82
N GLY A 615 -18.93 -20.77 9.34
CA GLY A 615 -18.50 -21.00 7.97
C GLY A 615 -18.85 -19.90 6.96
N ASP A 616 -19.42 -18.77 7.38
CA ASP A 616 -19.55 -17.59 6.51
C ASP A 616 -18.16 -17.01 6.21
N LYS A 617 -17.79 -16.96 4.93
CA LYS A 617 -16.46 -16.47 4.50
C LYS A 617 -16.32 -14.96 4.70
N LEU A 618 -15.13 -14.53 5.08
CA LEU A 618 -14.77 -13.12 5.20
C LEU A 618 -14.59 -12.47 3.81
N PRO A 619 -14.91 -11.16 3.67
CA PRO A 619 -14.82 -10.47 2.39
C PRO A 619 -13.37 -10.09 2.06
N HIS A 620 -13.11 -9.92 0.76
CA HIS A 620 -11.84 -9.44 0.21
C HIS A 620 -10.61 -10.31 0.54
N VAL A 621 -10.81 -11.60 0.82
CA VAL A 621 -9.75 -12.57 1.10
C VAL A 621 -9.80 -13.69 0.05
N PRO A 622 -8.80 -13.83 -0.83
CA PRO A 622 -8.72 -14.94 -1.77
C PRO A 622 -8.25 -16.21 -1.05
N GLU A 623 -8.79 -17.36 -1.42
CA GLU A 623 -8.32 -18.64 -0.87
C GLU A 623 -6.91 -18.99 -1.35
N THR A 624 -6.55 -18.60 -2.57
CA THR A 624 -5.25 -18.94 -3.16
C THR A 624 -4.62 -17.74 -3.85
N THR A 625 -3.32 -17.58 -3.63
CA THR A 625 -2.46 -16.71 -4.45
C THR A 625 -1.19 -17.45 -4.81
N PHE A 626 -0.64 -17.21 -5.99
CA PHE A 626 0.72 -17.60 -6.30
C PHE A 626 1.42 -16.62 -7.23
N SER A 627 2.75 -16.62 -7.17
CA SER A 627 3.62 -15.95 -8.13
C SER A 627 4.78 -16.84 -8.51
N LEU A 628 5.20 -16.74 -9.76
CA LEU A 628 6.40 -17.41 -10.29
C LEU A 628 7.20 -16.40 -11.11
N ARG A 629 8.42 -16.12 -10.71
CA ARG A 629 9.39 -15.37 -11.50
C ARG A 629 10.52 -16.29 -11.94
N THR A 630 10.83 -16.25 -13.22
CA THR A 630 12.00 -16.92 -13.78
C THR A 630 12.55 -16.14 -14.97
N GLY A 631 13.76 -16.40 -15.38
CA GLY A 631 14.38 -15.68 -16.49
C GLY A 631 15.70 -16.27 -16.92
N ILE A 632 16.36 -15.57 -17.81
CA ILE A 632 17.74 -15.84 -18.25
C ILE A 632 18.49 -14.52 -18.22
N GLU A 633 19.50 -14.42 -17.38
CA GLU A 633 20.48 -13.35 -17.33
C GLU A 633 21.73 -13.82 -18.10
N HIS A 634 22.06 -13.15 -19.18
CA HIS A 634 23.14 -13.59 -20.06
C HIS A 634 24.35 -12.68 -19.96
N ALA A 635 25.56 -13.23 -20.00
CA ALA A 635 26.84 -12.51 -19.93
C ALA A 635 27.00 -11.41 -21.00
N SER A 636 26.19 -11.40 -22.07
CA SER A 636 26.15 -10.31 -23.05
C SER A 636 25.38 -9.07 -22.56
N GLY A 637 24.79 -9.10 -21.35
CA GLY A 637 23.93 -8.04 -20.83
C GLY A 637 22.51 -8.05 -21.43
N TRP A 638 22.06 -9.17 -22.02
CA TRP A 638 20.70 -9.33 -22.52
C TRP A 638 19.93 -10.29 -21.63
N ASP A 639 19.08 -9.72 -20.77
CA ASP A 639 18.32 -10.43 -19.76
C ASP A 639 16.84 -10.48 -20.15
N ASN A 640 16.21 -11.64 -19.90
CA ASN A 640 14.80 -11.85 -20.21
C ASN A 640 14.11 -12.54 -19.05
N TYR A 641 12.92 -12.04 -18.66
CA TYR A 641 12.16 -12.55 -17.52
C TYR A 641 10.70 -12.79 -17.87
N ALA A 642 10.12 -13.77 -17.19
CA ALA A 642 8.69 -14.05 -17.16
C ALA A 642 8.20 -14.05 -15.72
N VAL A 643 7.14 -13.30 -15.44
CA VAL A 643 6.53 -13.19 -14.12
C VAL A 643 5.07 -13.57 -14.23
N MET A 644 4.69 -14.67 -13.57
CA MET A 644 3.32 -15.16 -13.51
C MET A 644 2.73 -14.81 -12.15
N LYS A 645 1.49 -14.37 -12.12
CA LYS A 645 0.77 -13.97 -10.90
C LYS A 645 -0.64 -14.51 -10.96
N HIS A 646 -1.11 -15.08 -9.85
CA HIS A 646 -2.48 -15.55 -9.71
C HIS A 646 -3.10 -15.08 -8.39
N ILE A 647 -4.36 -14.66 -8.44
CA ILE A 647 -5.20 -14.33 -7.29
C ILE A 647 -6.52 -15.04 -7.50
N GLY A 648 -6.96 -15.83 -6.51
CA GLY A 648 -8.27 -16.47 -6.48
C GLY A 648 -9.42 -15.47 -6.39
N SER A 649 -10.63 -15.93 -6.60
CA SER A 649 -11.85 -15.12 -6.42
C SER A 649 -12.02 -14.67 -4.97
N MET A 650 -12.70 -13.53 -4.77
CA MET A 650 -12.99 -12.95 -3.47
C MET A 650 -14.44 -12.48 -3.42
N GLY A 651 -15.11 -12.64 -2.28
CA GLY A 651 -16.38 -11.98 -2.06
C GLY A 651 -16.24 -10.51 -1.65
N ASP A 652 -17.28 -9.72 -1.80
CA ASP A 652 -17.31 -8.30 -1.41
C ASP A 652 -18.03 -8.03 -0.08
N VAL A 653 -18.70 -9.05 0.50
CA VAL A 653 -19.39 -8.98 1.79
C VAL A 653 -19.17 -10.25 2.59
N THR A 654 -19.23 -10.17 3.92
CA THR A 654 -19.19 -11.34 4.81
C THR A 654 -20.37 -12.28 4.51
N GLY A 655 -20.12 -13.58 4.46
CA GLY A 655 -21.14 -14.59 4.17
C GLY A 655 -21.62 -14.62 2.71
N PHE A 656 -20.85 -14.06 1.78
CA PHE A 656 -21.15 -14.09 0.34
C PHE A 656 -21.35 -15.52 -0.18
N ASN A 657 -20.65 -16.48 0.39
CA ASN A 657 -20.75 -17.90 0.03
C ASN A 657 -22.10 -18.52 0.39
N ARG A 658 -22.89 -17.91 1.27
CA ARG A 658 -24.21 -18.36 1.69
C ARG A 658 -25.34 -17.46 1.17
N THR A 659 -25.16 -16.15 1.26
CA THR A 659 -26.18 -15.15 0.96
C THR A 659 -25.89 -14.31 -0.28
N GLY A 660 -24.67 -14.42 -0.83
CA GLY A 660 -24.24 -13.67 -2.00
C GLY A 660 -24.95 -14.16 -3.27
N GLY A 661 -25.42 -13.23 -4.07
CA GLY A 661 -25.83 -13.51 -5.45
C GLY A 661 -24.62 -13.56 -6.38
N ALA A 662 -24.85 -13.90 -7.64
CA ALA A 662 -23.81 -13.98 -8.68
C ALA A 662 -22.97 -12.68 -8.86
N PHE A 663 -23.44 -11.56 -8.32
CA PHE A 663 -22.79 -10.24 -8.42
C PHE A 663 -22.00 -9.85 -7.18
N ARG A 664 -21.64 -10.81 -6.30
CA ARG A 664 -20.94 -10.58 -5.02
C ARG A 664 -19.55 -11.21 -4.97
N GLU A 665 -19.08 -11.78 -6.07
CA GLU A 665 -17.73 -12.34 -6.18
C GLU A 665 -16.95 -11.70 -7.33
N THR A 666 -15.63 -11.60 -7.14
CA THR A 666 -14.68 -11.31 -8.22
C THR A 666 -14.36 -12.58 -9.00
N ASP A 667 -13.77 -12.42 -10.17
CA ASP A 667 -13.18 -13.55 -10.89
C ASP A 667 -11.80 -13.90 -10.31
N SER A 668 -11.32 -15.11 -10.57
CA SER A 668 -9.90 -15.41 -10.40
C SER A 668 -9.09 -14.78 -11.53
N LEU A 669 -7.93 -14.22 -11.19
CA LEU A 669 -7.05 -13.52 -12.11
C LEU A 669 -5.75 -14.29 -12.33
N PHE A 670 -5.33 -14.46 -13.58
CA PHE A 670 -4.00 -14.95 -13.95
C PHE A 670 -3.33 -13.98 -14.91
N ILE A 671 -2.13 -13.50 -14.56
CA ILE A 671 -1.36 -12.55 -15.36
C ILE A 671 0.01 -13.16 -15.69
N LEU A 672 0.46 -12.96 -16.94
CA LEU A 672 1.83 -13.18 -17.37
C LEU A 672 2.43 -11.87 -17.84
N ASP A 673 3.52 -11.44 -17.19
CA ASP A 673 4.34 -10.31 -17.62
C ASP A 673 5.65 -10.81 -18.23
N LEU A 674 6.09 -10.19 -19.32
CA LEU A 674 7.34 -10.50 -20.02
C LEU A 674 8.21 -9.25 -20.05
N ILE A 675 9.47 -9.39 -19.66
CA ILE A 675 10.44 -8.31 -19.64
C ILE A 675 11.69 -8.72 -20.39
N SER A 676 12.17 -7.88 -21.29
CA SER A 676 13.46 -8.03 -21.98
C SER A 676 14.30 -6.79 -21.75
N ARG A 677 15.48 -6.94 -21.18
CA ARG A 677 16.41 -5.86 -20.86
C ARG A 677 17.72 -6.07 -21.58
N TYR A 678 18.31 -4.99 -22.07
CA TYR A 678 19.61 -5.01 -22.72
C TYR A 678 20.50 -3.86 -22.20
N GLN A 679 21.70 -4.21 -21.75
CA GLN A 679 22.73 -3.27 -21.34
C GLN A 679 23.44 -2.73 -22.58
N ILE A 680 23.19 -1.46 -22.94
CA ILE A 680 23.78 -0.83 -24.14
C ILE A 680 25.12 -0.16 -23.87
N ALA A 681 25.40 0.20 -22.61
CA ALA A 681 26.68 0.71 -22.10
C ALA A 681 26.79 0.36 -20.61
N ASP A 682 27.97 0.47 -20.01
CA ASP A 682 28.20 0.11 -18.60
C ASP A 682 27.24 0.80 -17.62
N ASN A 683 26.78 1.99 -17.96
CA ASN A 683 25.88 2.79 -17.13
C ASN A 683 24.46 2.95 -17.71
N THR A 684 24.14 2.31 -18.85
CA THR A 684 22.88 2.55 -19.54
C THR A 684 22.23 1.25 -20.00
N SER A 685 21.00 1.02 -19.60
CA SER A 685 20.18 -0.10 -20.06
C SER A 685 18.87 0.37 -20.70
N VAL A 686 18.35 -0.43 -21.61
CA VAL A 686 17.02 -0.29 -22.20
C VAL A 686 16.21 -1.53 -21.89
N TYR A 687 14.88 -1.39 -21.82
CA TYR A 687 14.00 -2.54 -21.65
C TYR A 687 12.72 -2.42 -22.46
N LEU A 688 12.14 -3.56 -22.76
CA LEU A 688 10.80 -3.74 -23.27
C LEU A 688 10.02 -4.58 -22.27
N LYS A 689 8.81 -4.17 -21.92
CA LYS A 689 7.91 -4.88 -21.02
C LYS A 689 6.55 -5.07 -21.67
N VAL A 690 6.02 -6.27 -21.56
CA VAL A 690 4.64 -6.62 -21.94
C VAL A 690 3.95 -7.09 -20.67
N GLU A 691 3.05 -6.27 -20.12
CA GLU A 691 2.20 -6.60 -18.99
C GLU A 691 0.94 -7.30 -19.47
N ASN A 692 0.47 -8.29 -18.71
CA ASN A 692 -0.73 -9.07 -19.05
C ASN A 692 -0.68 -9.59 -20.51
N ALA A 693 0.35 -10.35 -20.83
CA ALA A 693 0.63 -10.80 -22.20
C ALA A 693 -0.53 -11.56 -22.87
N PHE A 694 -1.38 -12.22 -22.08
CA PHE A 694 -2.57 -12.91 -22.57
C PHE A 694 -3.78 -12.00 -22.81
N ASP A 695 -3.72 -10.72 -22.40
CA ASP A 695 -4.82 -9.78 -22.48
C ASP A 695 -6.09 -10.27 -21.76
N ASP A 696 -5.90 -10.98 -20.64
CA ASP A 696 -7.02 -11.53 -19.87
C ASP A 696 -7.53 -10.46 -18.91
N GLN A 697 -8.79 -10.01 -19.11
CA GLN A 697 -9.46 -9.04 -18.27
C GLN A 697 -10.58 -9.71 -17.47
N LYS A 698 -10.51 -9.56 -16.15
CA LYS A 698 -11.39 -10.18 -15.16
C LYS A 698 -12.01 -9.13 -14.25
N ILE A 699 -13.12 -9.45 -13.62
CA ILE A 699 -13.69 -8.64 -12.54
C ILE A 699 -12.79 -8.82 -11.30
N VAL A 700 -11.90 -7.86 -11.05
CA VAL A 700 -10.93 -7.92 -9.93
C VAL A 700 -11.41 -7.18 -8.68
N SER A 701 -12.49 -6.40 -8.80
CA SER A 701 -13.17 -5.73 -7.69
C SER A 701 -14.62 -5.44 -8.05
N ARG A 702 -15.49 -5.45 -7.02
CA ARG A 702 -16.88 -4.98 -7.11
C ARG A 702 -17.14 -3.76 -6.24
N SER A 703 -16.13 -3.36 -5.50
CA SER A 703 -16.18 -2.18 -4.62
C SER A 703 -15.38 -1.02 -5.25
N PRO A 704 -15.85 0.26 -5.10
CA PRO A 704 -17.05 0.66 -4.36
C PRO A 704 -18.41 0.30 -5.00
N ASP A 705 -18.56 0.40 -6.32
CA ASP A 705 -19.84 0.21 -7.01
C ASP A 705 -19.63 -0.57 -8.32
N GLY A 706 -20.02 -1.85 -8.41
CA GLY A 706 -20.05 -2.64 -9.64
C GLY A 706 -18.72 -3.23 -10.11
N ALA A 707 -18.73 -3.91 -11.26
CA ALA A 707 -17.60 -4.67 -11.80
C ALA A 707 -16.46 -3.74 -12.29
N ARG A 708 -15.21 -4.09 -11.92
CA ARG A 708 -13.99 -3.36 -12.29
C ARG A 708 -12.96 -4.30 -12.90
N PRO A 709 -12.39 -3.94 -14.07
CA PRO A 709 -11.35 -4.73 -14.73
C PRO A 709 -9.98 -4.50 -14.10
N ASN A 710 -9.10 -5.53 -14.24
CA ASN A 710 -7.66 -5.32 -14.21
C ASN A 710 -7.19 -4.57 -15.46
N LYS A 711 -5.92 -4.14 -15.46
CA LYS A 711 -5.27 -3.50 -16.61
C LYS A 711 -5.24 -4.46 -17.80
N PRO A 712 -5.60 -4.02 -19.04
CA PRO A 712 -5.43 -4.83 -20.25
C PRO A 712 -3.95 -5.06 -20.56
N ARG A 713 -3.65 -5.89 -21.57
CA ARG A 713 -2.29 -5.99 -22.07
C ARG A 713 -1.74 -4.61 -22.40
N THR A 714 -0.55 -4.33 -21.91
CA THR A 714 0.12 -3.03 -22.10
C THR A 714 1.57 -3.26 -22.48
N VAL A 715 2.00 -2.62 -23.55
CA VAL A 715 3.40 -2.64 -23.99
C VAL A 715 4.07 -1.33 -23.58
N SER A 716 5.26 -1.44 -22.99
CA SER A 716 6.05 -0.30 -22.57
C SER A 716 7.55 -0.51 -22.84
N THR A 717 8.27 0.57 -23.02
CA THR A 717 9.72 0.57 -23.19
C THR A 717 10.33 1.68 -22.37
N GLY A 718 11.55 1.46 -21.87
CA GLY A 718 12.22 2.45 -21.04
C GLY A 718 13.72 2.42 -21.19
N VAL A 719 14.33 3.50 -20.69
CA VAL A 719 15.78 3.67 -20.57
C VAL A 719 16.13 4.04 -19.15
N VAL A 720 17.20 3.45 -18.63
CA VAL A 720 17.80 3.75 -17.32
C VAL A 720 19.24 4.11 -17.53
N MET A 721 19.67 5.24 -16.97
CA MET A 721 21.04 5.71 -17.02
C MET A 721 21.50 6.10 -15.61
N ASN A 722 22.61 5.52 -15.16
CA ASN A 722 23.29 5.90 -13.92
C ASN A 722 24.50 6.79 -14.26
N PHE A 723 24.90 7.70 -13.35
CA PHE A 723 26.06 8.60 -13.57
C PHE A 723 26.73 8.98 -12.26
#